data_2407ba09744a8e5706ecbacbbc35250c
#
_entry.id   2407ba09744a8e5706ecbacbbc35250c
#
_cell.length_a   1.000
_cell.length_b   1.000
_cell.length_c   1.000
_cell.angle_alpha   90.00
_cell.angle_beta   90.00
_cell.angle_gamma   90.00
#
_symmetry.space_group_name_H-M   'P 1'
#
loop_
_entity.id
_entity.type
_entity.pdbx_description
1 polymer ?
#
loop_
_entity_poly.entity_id
_entity_poly.type
_entity_poly.pdbx_seq_one_letter_code
_entity_poly.pdbx_strand_id
1 'polypeptide(L)'
;MNEEEFYRVEDPEQDLYLTRIEKNIVVRRRSDDEPISSTYIRDWAQLNDCHWDTIMGQFLSIVFTDGSIRLIDVNDNGKLISLIRTTLSNVDASYWGRIIEVGIDSDSTIMNISRSFPKLIKYSMENGSIKMEPFNLVSKKWRQGMNSTFEEEYLRIIDVHMLHSDINDTTSFILNGGITFNKPGNFPGSKLCKIIREKPDIFELWYCDGRKKTMDLTPIVSSRNNMCLIEDIMEFQELLQYLRHHVNFLQNNIIKPYADFLNRVTSVAYDRHKLYQELRQLILTGEVSDELSDWLQYTIGERNILKWEEMAARTYQKTTEILELSIMPAIERTIILTQRCSGLLIVLDSSIGSSLPEIDNINDRLVDIGAQVINELKKTIKDSEYVKQFLNWLHDYVYEISEIENFSPKVQYNYEPTIVTHLIATLKPICLSDIPTDSFFPIDEFNIKLKEVTDIVKNEIINKYIIPKVESLVLAKEDHNTIFPNHEQMKYYKLLDIDIFETGKQTKNVAIMIYKCSQDPNVDRVSVGTMEGIFVHLTLPPCQVTSARLTATQAYELRTGHIRMFRVILESILIETGTIEYLEYIFEIKPITRGITIGYDRNASSYATDWFSQNFTIEQISPPMTENYYITSQPI
;
A
#
# COMPACT_ATOMS: atom_id res chain seq x y z
N MET A 1 -3.75 30.01 -17.68
CA MET A 1 -3.83 28.89 -16.76
C MET A 1 -2.44 28.30 -16.59
N ASN A 2 -2.01 27.98 -15.39
CA ASN A 2 -0.67 27.47 -15.15
C ASN A 2 -0.67 25.91 -15.21
N GLU A 3 0.49 25.31 -15.43
CA GLU A 3 0.69 23.86 -15.41
C GLU A 3 0.12 23.20 -14.13
N GLU A 4 0.23 23.89 -13.00
CA GLU A 4 -0.29 23.45 -11.71
C GLU A 4 -1.81 23.22 -11.71
N GLU A 5 -2.57 24.07 -12.40
CA GLU A 5 -4.02 23.94 -12.48
C GLU A 5 -4.45 22.83 -13.44
N PHE A 6 -3.66 22.55 -14.48
CA PHE A 6 -3.91 21.43 -15.40
C PHE A 6 -3.83 20.08 -14.67
N TYR A 7 -2.88 19.94 -13.72
CA TYR A 7 -2.70 18.72 -12.92
C TYR A 7 -3.49 18.72 -11.60
N ARG A 8 -4.43 19.63 -11.43
CA ARG A 8 -5.30 19.67 -10.25
C ARG A 8 -6.27 18.50 -10.26
N VAL A 9 -6.22 17.65 -9.23
CA VAL A 9 -7.15 16.55 -9.01
C VAL A 9 -7.86 16.76 -7.68
N GLU A 10 -9.16 16.94 -7.75
CA GLU A 10 -9.98 17.17 -6.56
C GLU A 10 -10.31 15.85 -5.86
N ASP A 11 -10.31 15.89 -4.53
CA ASP A 11 -10.81 14.78 -3.72
C ASP A 11 -12.34 14.73 -3.84
N PRO A 12 -12.92 13.55 -4.12
CA PRO A 12 -14.37 13.44 -4.26
C PRO A 12 -15.14 13.61 -2.94
N GLU A 13 -14.51 13.35 -1.78
CA GLU A 13 -15.17 13.28 -0.49
C GLU A 13 -14.79 14.42 0.47
N GLN A 14 -13.56 14.91 0.39
CA GLN A 14 -13.03 15.92 1.30
C GLN A 14 -12.82 17.26 0.60
N ASP A 15 -12.68 18.32 1.39
CA ASP A 15 -12.36 19.67 0.89
C ASP A 15 -10.87 19.80 0.55
N LEU A 16 -10.35 18.83 -0.23
CA LEU A 16 -8.96 18.72 -0.61
C LEU A 16 -8.78 18.67 -2.12
N TYR A 17 -7.60 19.06 -2.56
CA TYR A 17 -7.14 18.83 -3.93
C TYR A 17 -5.63 18.62 -3.96
N LEU A 18 -5.14 17.90 -4.95
CA LEU A 18 -3.71 17.77 -5.20
C LEU A 18 -3.30 18.60 -6.41
N THR A 19 -2.07 19.09 -6.37
CA THR A 19 -1.38 19.73 -7.50
C THR A 19 0.01 19.16 -7.66
N ARG A 20 0.56 19.27 -8.84
CA ARG A 20 1.96 18.92 -9.14
C ARG A 20 2.78 20.20 -9.19
N ILE A 21 3.71 20.37 -8.26
CA ILE A 21 4.59 21.54 -8.19
C ILE A 21 6.03 21.06 -8.25
N GLU A 22 6.76 21.40 -9.33
CA GLU A 22 8.11 20.93 -9.57
C GLU A 22 8.23 19.39 -9.47
N LYS A 23 8.86 18.87 -8.42
CA LYS A 23 9.00 17.44 -8.14
C LYS A 23 8.19 16.98 -6.93
N ASN A 24 7.20 17.78 -6.52
CA ASN A 24 6.38 17.48 -5.38
C ASN A 24 4.92 17.30 -5.80
N ILE A 25 4.25 16.35 -5.16
CA ILE A 25 2.80 16.29 -5.12
C ILE A 25 2.39 17.00 -3.84
N VAL A 26 1.68 18.11 -3.97
CA VAL A 26 1.22 18.92 -2.84
C VAL A 26 -0.29 18.76 -2.73
N VAL A 27 -0.74 18.38 -1.54
CA VAL A 27 -2.16 18.34 -1.20
C VAL A 27 -2.52 19.60 -0.43
N ARG A 28 -3.57 20.28 -0.90
CA ARG A 28 -4.05 21.54 -0.32
C ARG A 28 -5.51 21.44 0.03
N ARG A 29 -5.94 22.29 0.97
CA ARG A 29 -7.36 22.48 1.28
C ARG A 29 -7.98 23.48 0.30
N ARG A 30 -9.20 23.18 -0.21
CA ARG A 30 -9.86 24.06 -1.20
C ARG A 30 -10.30 25.41 -0.62
N SER A 31 -10.70 25.42 0.65
CA SER A 31 -11.28 26.59 1.30
C SER A 31 -10.28 27.74 1.53
N ASP A 32 -9.03 27.43 1.80
CA ASP A 32 -8.00 28.42 2.19
C ASP A 32 -6.67 28.25 1.46
N ASP A 33 -6.58 27.29 0.56
CA ASP A 33 -5.38 26.95 -0.23
C ASP A 33 -4.16 26.54 0.62
N GLU A 34 -4.40 26.17 1.90
CA GLU A 34 -3.36 25.78 2.83
C GLU A 34 -2.78 24.40 2.46
N PRO A 35 -1.45 24.25 2.34
CA PRO A 35 -0.82 22.97 2.08
C PRO A 35 -0.91 22.06 3.31
N ILE A 36 -1.50 20.88 3.17
CA ILE A 36 -1.66 19.87 4.23
C ILE A 36 -0.51 18.88 4.19
N SER A 37 -0.14 18.41 3.02
CA SER A 37 0.97 17.48 2.86
C SER A 37 1.74 17.75 1.58
N SER A 38 3.02 17.37 1.57
CA SER A 38 3.88 17.46 0.40
C SER A 38 4.73 16.20 0.30
N THR A 39 4.66 15.52 -0.84
CA THR A 39 5.41 14.29 -1.11
C THR A 39 6.38 14.51 -2.26
N TYR A 40 7.68 14.35 -1.96
CA TYR A 40 8.73 14.46 -2.97
C TYR A 40 8.79 13.20 -3.84
N ILE A 41 8.80 13.40 -5.16
CA ILE A 41 8.90 12.33 -6.15
C ILE A 41 10.29 12.39 -6.79
N ARG A 42 11.16 11.43 -6.44
CA ARG A 42 12.52 11.34 -6.97
C ARG A 42 12.52 11.13 -8.47
N ASP A 43 11.69 10.18 -8.93
CA ASP A 43 11.62 9.74 -10.32
C ASP A 43 10.43 10.41 -11.05
N TRP A 44 10.41 11.74 -11.02
CA TRP A 44 9.31 12.55 -11.55
C TRP A 44 8.94 12.23 -13.01
N ALA A 45 9.95 11.97 -13.84
CA ALA A 45 9.74 11.64 -15.25
C ALA A 45 8.99 10.31 -15.47
N GLN A 46 8.89 9.47 -14.42
CA GLN A 46 8.18 8.20 -14.46
C GLN A 46 6.78 8.28 -13.82
N LEU A 47 6.37 9.45 -13.35
CA LEU A 47 5.05 9.63 -12.79
C LEU A 47 3.99 9.53 -13.89
N ASN A 48 3.10 8.54 -13.76
CA ASN A 48 1.96 8.35 -14.67
C ASN A 48 0.75 9.14 -14.17
N ASP A 49 0.13 8.72 -13.06
CA ASP A 49 -1.08 9.34 -12.54
C ASP A 49 -1.17 9.27 -11.02
N CYS A 50 -2.14 10.01 -10.46
CA CYS A 50 -2.47 10.04 -9.05
C CYS A 50 -3.97 9.89 -8.86
N HIS A 51 -4.37 8.97 -7.97
CA HIS A 51 -5.77 8.68 -7.69
C HIS A 51 -6.08 8.84 -6.21
N TRP A 52 -7.17 9.54 -5.92
CA TRP A 52 -7.71 9.64 -4.57
C TRP A 52 -8.46 8.40 -4.17
N ASP A 53 -8.45 8.13 -2.87
CA ASP A 53 -9.36 7.18 -2.26
C ASP A 53 -10.81 7.65 -2.39
N THR A 54 -11.61 6.88 -3.09
CA THR A 54 -13.00 7.23 -3.39
C THR A 54 -13.97 7.10 -2.22
N ILE A 55 -13.50 6.63 -1.05
CA ILE A 55 -14.37 6.38 0.10
C ILE A 55 -14.11 7.38 1.23
N MET A 56 -12.86 7.71 1.49
CA MET A 56 -12.47 8.49 2.66
C MET A 56 -11.65 9.73 2.32
N GLY A 57 -11.09 9.81 1.12
CA GLY A 57 -10.19 10.88 0.72
C GLY A 57 -8.88 10.98 1.53
N GLN A 58 -8.61 10.00 2.40
CA GLN A 58 -7.42 10.01 3.25
C GLN A 58 -6.19 9.52 2.54
N PHE A 59 -6.37 8.63 1.56
CA PHE A 59 -5.26 7.94 0.91
C PHE A 59 -5.12 8.39 -0.54
N LEU A 60 -3.87 8.45 -0.99
CA LEU A 60 -3.51 8.79 -2.35
C LEU A 60 -2.66 7.67 -2.96
N SER A 61 -3.06 7.18 -4.12
CA SER A 61 -2.30 6.23 -4.92
C SER A 61 -1.52 6.99 -5.98
N ILE A 62 -0.19 6.82 -5.99
CA ILE A 62 0.72 7.42 -6.95
C ILE A 62 1.25 6.29 -7.84
N VAL A 63 0.92 6.35 -9.12
CA VAL A 63 1.25 5.33 -10.13
C VAL A 63 2.40 5.80 -11.00
N PHE A 64 3.36 4.91 -11.25
CA PHE A 64 4.52 5.17 -12.10
C PHE A 64 4.49 4.34 -13.38
N THR A 65 5.14 4.84 -14.41
CA THR A 65 5.24 4.17 -15.72
C THR A 65 5.98 2.83 -15.66
N ASP A 66 6.82 2.61 -14.65
CA ASP A 66 7.49 1.33 -14.41
C ASP A 66 6.57 0.26 -13.76
N GLY A 67 5.29 0.58 -13.56
CA GLY A 67 4.32 -0.30 -12.93
C GLY A 67 4.39 -0.33 -11.41
N SER A 68 5.19 0.52 -10.78
CA SER A 68 5.19 0.66 -9.33
C SER A 68 4.08 1.60 -8.86
N ILE A 69 3.48 1.28 -7.71
CA ILE A 69 2.42 2.06 -7.07
C ILE A 69 2.86 2.39 -5.65
N ARG A 70 2.78 3.66 -5.28
CA ARG A 70 2.98 4.11 -3.90
C ARG A 70 1.66 4.57 -3.31
N LEU A 71 1.27 3.95 -2.20
CA LEU A 71 0.10 4.35 -1.43
C LEU A 71 0.57 5.19 -0.25
N ILE A 72 0.07 6.40 -0.13
CA ILE A 72 0.44 7.34 0.94
C ILE A 72 -0.79 7.74 1.77
N ASP A 73 -0.54 8.05 3.04
CA ASP A 73 -1.53 8.63 3.95
C ASP A 73 -1.36 10.16 3.96
N VAL A 74 -2.34 10.88 3.46
CA VAL A 74 -2.31 12.34 3.36
C VAL A 74 -2.37 12.98 4.75
N ASN A 75 -3.13 12.40 5.67
CA ASN A 75 -3.29 12.90 7.03
C ASN A 75 -2.06 12.66 7.92
N ASP A 76 -1.14 11.75 7.51
CA ASP A 76 0.13 11.50 8.20
C ASP A 76 1.31 12.05 7.37
N ASN A 77 1.20 13.31 6.94
CA ASN A 77 2.22 14.07 6.18
C ASN A 77 2.75 13.33 4.92
N GLY A 78 1.89 12.62 4.21
CA GLY A 78 2.28 11.89 3.00
C GLY A 78 3.12 10.65 3.27
N LYS A 79 2.99 10.05 4.45
CA LYS A 79 3.72 8.84 4.83
C LYS A 79 3.38 7.65 3.93
N LEU A 80 4.42 7.00 3.43
CA LEU A 80 4.27 5.79 2.62
C LEU A 80 3.66 4.66 3.45
N ILE A 81 2.50 4.15 3.02
CA ILE A 81 1.82 3.02 3.64
C ILE A 81 2.25 1.73 2.98
N SER A 82 2.21 1.69 1.63
CA SER A 82 2.50 0.49 0.86
C SER A 82 3.22 0.83 -0.44
N LEU A 83 4.12 -0.06 -0.85
CA LEU A 83 4.77 -0.05 -2.15
C LEU A 83 4.41 -1.36 -2.87
N ILE A 84 3.62 -1.24 -3.94
CA ILE A 84 3.22 -2.36 -4.78
C ILE A 84 4.07 -2.33 -6.04
N ARG A 85 4.59 -3.48 -6.45
CA ARG A 85 5.36 -3.63 -7.70
C ARG A 85 4.67 -4.64 -8.59
N THR A 86 4.42 -4.26 -9.82
CA THR A 86 3.87 -5.13 -10.85
C THR A 86 4.96 -5.60 -11.81
N THR A 87 4.61 -6.52 -12.68
CA THR A 87 5.47 -6.97 -13.78
C THR A 87 5.28 -6.14 -15.05
N LEU A 88 4.32 -5.21 -15.05
CA LEU A 88 4.10 -4.30 -16.17
C LEU A 88 5.18 -3.24 -16.25
N SER A 89 5.55 -2.91 -17.47
CA SER A 89 6.39 -1.75 -17.80
C SER A 89 5.64 -0.87 -18.80
N ASN A 90 5.97 0.41 -18.82
CA ASN A 90 5.34 1.41 -19.70
C ASN A 90 3.82 1.50 -19.49
N VAL A 91 3.43 1.72 -18.24
CA VAL A 91 2.04 2.00 -17.90
C VAL A 91 1.65 3.36 -18.48
N ASP A 92 0.56 3.38 -19.21
CA ASP A 92 0.03 4.58 -19.89
C ASP A 92 -1.34 5.00 -19.36
N ALA A 93 -2.11 4.07 -18.80
CA ALA A 93 -3.34 4.39 -18.09
C ALA A 93 -3.47 3.59 -16.81
N SER A 94 -4.05 4.21 -15.81
CA SER A 94 -4.26 3.59 -14.51
C SER A 94 -5.60 3.98 -13.91
N TYR A 95 -6.05 3.16 -12.96
CA TYR A 95 -7.24 3.40 -12.15
C TYR A 95 -7.02 2.82 -10.75
N TRP A 96 -7.54 3.50 -9.75
CA TRP A 96 -7.64 2.98 -8.39
C TRP A 96 -9.01 3.27 -7.80
N GLY A 97 -9.61 2.28 -7.18
CA GLY A 97 -10.87 2.43 -6.47
C GLY A 97 -11.13 1.28 -5.54
N ARG A 98 -12.15 1.42 -4.72
CA ARG A 98 -12.57 0.41 -3.76
C ARG A 98 -13.97 -0.08 -4.07
N ILE A 99 -14.16 -1.37 -3.96
CA ILE A 99 -15.46 -2.02 -4.06
C ILE A 99 -15.91 -2.36 -2.65
N ILE A 100 -17.08 -1.87 -2.26
CA ILE A 100 -17.69 -2.15 -0.96
C ILE A 100 -18.87 -3.08 -1.20
N GLU A 101 -18.89 -4.20 -0.47
CA GLU A 101 -20.06 -5.04 -0.35
C GLU A 101 -20.68 -4.81 1.04
N VAL A 102 -21.94 -4.38 1.04
CA VAL A 102 -22.76 -4.32 2.26
C VAL A 102 -23.58 -5.60 2.29
N GLY A 103 -23.08 -6.61 3.00
CA GLY A 103 -23.79 -7.88 3.16
C GLY A 103 -24.79 -7.81 4.30
N ILE A 104 -26.05 -7.95 3.99
CA ILE A 104 -27.09 -8.28 5.00
C ILE A 104 -27.02 -9.79 5.19
N ASP A 105 -26.29 -10.29 6.17
CA ASP A 105 -26.17 -11.71 6.36
C ASP A 105 -26.43 -12.18 7.78
N SER A 106 -27.57 -12.87 7.89
CA SER A 106 -27.92 -13.71 9.02
C SER A 106 -27.19 -15.06 9.07
N ASP A 107 -26.45 -15.44 8.01
CA ASP A 107 -25.82 -16.77 7.87
C ASP A 107 -24.30 -16.72 7.81
N SER A 108 -23.66 -16.02 8.74
CA SER A 108 -22.20 -16.02 8.85
C SER A 108 -21.66 -17.28 9.50
N THR A 109 -21.66 -18.40 8.75
CA THR A 109 -21.10 -19.67 9.24
C THR A 109 -19.58 -19.70 9.29
N ILE A 110 -18.87 -18.72 8.73
CA ILE A 110 -17.40 -18.65 8.74
C ILE A 110 -16.96 -17.39 9.48
N MET A 111 -16.95 -17.44 10.82
CA MET A 111 -16.40 -16.37 11.64
C MET A 111 -14.90 -16.16 11.34
N ASN A 112 -14.48 -14.89 11.27
CA ASN A 112 -13.08 -14.55 11.25
C ASN A 112 -12.52 -14.62 12.68
N ILE A 113 -12.06 -15.77 13.09
CA ILE A 113 -11.50 -16.03 14.43
C ILE A 113 -10.31 -15.09 14.73
N SER A 114 -9.58 -14.64 13.69
CA SER A 114 -8.46 -13.70 13.87
C SER A 114 -8.84 -12.40 14.58
N ARG A 115 -10.12 -12.03 14.55
CA ARG A 115 -10.66 -10.83 15.22
C ARG A 115 -10.74 -10.96 16.75
N SER A 116 -10.89 -12.18 17.25
CA SER A 116 -10.95 -12.47 18.70
C SER A 116 -9.58 -12.46 19.38
N PHE A 117 -8.48 -12.45 18.62
CA PHE A 117 -7.14 -12.43 19.18
C PHE A 117 -6.70 -11.05 19.68
N PRO A 118 -5.82 -11.00 20.68
CA PRO A 118 -5.23 -9.76 21.17
C PRO A 118 -4.58 -8.98 20.01
N LYS A 119 -4.62 -7.64 20.06
CA LYS A 119 -3.94 -6.81 19.04
C LYS A 119 -2.45 -7.11 19.00
N LEU A 120 -1.90 -7.26 17.80
CA LEU A 120 -0.46 -7.39 17.61
C LEU A 120 0.23 -6.08 17.98
N ILE A 121 1.47 -6.17 18.46
CA ILE A 121 2.27 -5.02 18.89
C ILE A 121 3.41 -4.80 17.90
N LYS A 122 3.50 -3.60 17.34
CA LYS A 122 4.60 -3.18 16.49
C LYS A 122 5.65 -2.46 17.33
N TYR A 123 6.89 -2.91 17.21
CA TYR A 123 8.06 -2.24 17.77
C TYR A 123 8.75 -1.40 16.70
N SER A 124 9.10 -0.17 17.04
CA SER A 124 9.83 0.75 16.17
C SER A 124 10.83 1.57 16.97
N MET A 125 11.84 2.15 16.29
CA MET A 125 12.76 3.11 16.90
C MET A 125 12.31 4.51 16.57
N GLU A 126 12.10 5.34 17.59
CA GLU A 126 11.77 6.75 17.44
C GLU A 126 12.64 7.58 18.38
N ASN A 127 13.41 8.53 17.84
CA ASN A 127 14.34 9.38 18.61
C ASN A 127 15.29 8.60 19.57
N GLY A 128 15.75 7.41 19.15
CA GLY A 128 16.63 6.57 19.94
C GLY A 128 15.95 5.76 21.05
N SER A 129 14.63 5.85 21.19
CA SER A 129 13.82 5.05 22.12
C SER A 129 12.97 4.01 21.37
N ILE A 130 12.70 2.89 22.07
CA ILE A 130 11.81 1.84 21.55
C ILE A 130 10.36 2.28 21.80
N LYS A 131 9.61 2.44 20.73
CA LYS A 131 8.17 2.72 20.75
C LYS A 131 7.38 1.44 20.50
N MET A 132 6.30 1.26 21.24
CA MET A 132 5.37 0.14 21.12
C MET A 132 4.00 0.72 20.69
N GLU A 133 3.48 0.26 19.56
CA GLU A 133 2.19 0.67 19.04
C GLU A 133 1.34 -0.56 18.71
N PRO A 134 0.01 -0.48 18.85
CA PRO A 134 -0.85 -1.50 18.30
C PRO A 134 -0.63 -1.62 16.79
N PHE A 135 -0.34 -2.80 16.32
CA PHE A 135 -0.24 -3.06 14.89
C PHE A 135 -1.65 -3.27 14.33
N ASN A 136 -2.05 -2.37 13.46
CA ASN A 136 -3.23 -2.57 12.64
C ASN A 136 -2.77 -3.08 11.28
N LEU A 137 -3.28 -4.22 10.87
CA LEU A 137 -3.12 -4.70 9.48
C LEU A 137 -3.57 -3.60 8.53
N VAL A 138 -2.86 -3.38 7.43
CA VAL A 138 -3.20 -2.33 6.46
C VAL A 138 -4.64 -2.50 5.99
N SER A 139 -5.07 -3.72 5.73
CA SER A 139 -6.46 -4.06 5.45
C SER A 139 -7.46 -3.59 6.51
N LYS A 140 -7.06 -3.47 7.79
CA LYS A 140 -7.91 -2.97 8.90
C LYS A 140 -7.88 -1.46 9.06
N LYS A 141 -6.78 -0.76 8.74
CA LYS A 141 -6.75 0.71 8.73
C LYS A 141 -7.82 1.29 7.81
N TRP A 142 -8.06 0.66 6.69
CA TRP A 142 -9.08 1.06 5.73
C TRP A 142 -10.50 0.90 6.26
N ARG A 143 -10.72 -0.03 7.19
CA ARG A 143 -12.02 -0.27 7.82
C ARG A 143 -12.30 0.65 9.01
N GLN A 144 -11.26 1.10 9.72
CA GLN A 144 -11.42 1.90 10.95
C GLN A 144 -11.91 3.34 10.71
N GLY A 145 -11.77 3.86 9.51
CA GLY A 145 -12.28 5.19 9.17
C GLY A 145 -13.75 5.22 8.74
N MET A 146 -14.36 4.08 8.48
CA MET A 146 -15.80 4.03 8.25
C MET A 146 -16.51 4.08 9.58
N ASN A 147 -17.25 5.16 9.78
CA ASN A 147 -17.99 5.49 11.00
C ASN A 147 -18.61 4.27 11.67
N SER A 148 -18.47 4.24 12.99
CA SER A 148 -18.96 3.28 13.97
C SER A 148 -20.47 3.00 13.97
N THR A 149 -21.22 3.44 12.97
CA THR A 149 -22.66 3.22 12.82
C THR A 149 -23.03 1.93 12.10
N PHE A 150 -22.06 1.29 11.43
CA PHE A 150 -22.24 -0.04 10.85
C PHE A 150 -21.45 -1.05 11.67
N GLU A 151 -22.08 -2.10 12.12
CA GLU A 151 -21.40 -3.22 12.75
C GLU A 151 -20.32 -3.74 11.77
N GLU A 152 -19.06 -3.70 12.19
CA GLU A 152 -17.87 -4.01 11.34
C GLU A 152 -17.92 -5.39 10.67
N GLU A 153 -18.83 -6.26 11.10
CA GLU A 153 -18.98 -7.62 10.62
C GLU A 153 -19.55 -7.72 9.20
N TYR A 154 -20.22 -6.68 8.71
CA TYR A 154 -20.97 -6.73 7.45
C TYR A 154 -20.33 -5.98 6.29
N LEU A 155 -19.22 -5.28 6.51
CA LEU A 155 -18.56 -4.48 5.48
C LEU A 155 -17.32 -5.21 4.94
N ARG A 156 -17.31 -5.47 3.64
CA ARG A 156 -16.17 -6.02 2.93
C ARG A 156 -15.71 -5.04 1.88
N ILE A 157 -14.40 -4.83 1.84
CA ILE A 157 -13.77 -3.89 0.93
C ILE A 157 -12.72 -4.62 0.13
N ILE A 158 -12.83 -4.56 -1.18
CA ILE A 158 -11.75 -4.92 -2.11
C ILE A 158 -11.17 -3.63 -2.68
N ASP A 159 -9.87 -3.50 -2.57
CA ASP A 159 -9.07 -2.49 -3.21
C ASP A 159 -8.66 -2.97 -4.60
N VAL A 160 -8.95 -2.20 -5.63
CA VAL A 160 -8.70 -2.57 -7.03
C VAL A 160 -7.84 -1.51 -7.68
N HIS A 161 -6.60 -1.88 -8.04
CA HIS A 161 -5.81 -1.11 -8.98
C HIS A 161 -5.85 -1.80 -10.34
N MET A 162 -6.01 -1.01 -11.38
CA MET A 162 -5.86 -1.46 -12.76
C MET A 162 -4.80 -0.62 -13.43
N LEU A 163 -3.83 -1.28 -14.05
CA LEU A 163 -2.77 -0.68 -14.83
C LEU A 163 -2.83 -1.23 -16.25
N HIS A 164 -2.72 -0.36 -17.23
CA HIS A 164 -2.68 -0.77 -18.63
C HIS A 164 -1.35 -0.40 -19.28
N SER A 165 -0.89 -1.25 -20.19
CA SER A 165 0.30 -1.01 -21.02
C SER A 165 -0.03 -1.24 -22.48
N ASP A 166 0.09 -0.20 -23.29
CA ASP A 166 -0.19 -0.24 -24.74
C ASP A 166 0.76 -1.17 -25.51
N ILE A 167 2.00 -1.36 -25.02
CA ILE A 167 3.01 -2.16 -25.74
C ILE A 167 2.52 -3.59 -25.98
N ASN A 168 1.88 -4.18 -24.97
CA ASN A 168 1.40 -5.55 -25.02
C ASN A 168 -0.14 -5.62 -25.02
N ASP A 169 -0.83 -4.48 -25.08
CA ASP A 169 -2.28 -4.39 -24.87
C ASP A 169 -2.71 -5.26 -23.67
N THR A 170 -2.09 -5.01 -22.52
CA THR A 170 -2.29 -5.84 -21.33
C THR A 170 -2.77 -4.99 -20.18
N THR A 171 -3.86 -5.39 -19.55
CA THR A 171 -4.37 -4.79 -18.32
C THR A 171 -4.00 -5.66 -17.12
N SER A 172 -3.26 -5.10 -16.18
CA SER A 172 -2.95 -5.75 -14.90
C SER A 172 -3.95 -5.33 -13.84
N PHE A 173 -4.51 -6.31 -13.16
CA PHE A 173 -5.35 -6.13 -11.99
C PHE A 173 -4.56 -6.44 -10.75
N ILE A 174 -4.69 -5.58 -9.75
CA ILE A 174 -4.07 -5.79 -8.44
C ILE A 174 -5.18 -5.65 -7.40
N LEU A 175 -5.53 -6.76 -6.78
CA LEU A 175 -6.54 -6.80 -5.74
C LEU A 175 -5.88 -6.75 -4.37
N ASN A 176 -6.34 -5.81 -3.55
CA ASN A 176 -5.82 -5.59 -2.19
C ASN A 176 -4.29 -5.44 -2.10
N GLY A 177 -3.62 -5.04 -3.19
CA GLY A 177 -2.17 -4.90 -3.25
C GLY A 177 -1.35 -6.20 -3.25
N GLY A 178 -1.99 -7.38 -3.20
CA GLY A 178 -1.30 -8.67 -3.06
C GLY A 178 -1.57 -9.68 -4.17
N ILE A 179 -2.73 -9.66 -4.79
CA ILE A 179 -3.10 -10.58 -5.87
C ILE A 179 -3.00 -9.83 -7.19
N THR A 180 -2.03 -10.20 -8.02
CA THR A 180 -1.80 -9.56 -9.31
C THR A 180 -1.98 -10.56 -10.43
N PHE A 181 -2.81 -10.24 -11.41
CA PHE A 181 -3.00 -11.03 -12.63
C PHE A 181 -3.16 -10.12 -13.85
N ASN A 182 -2.91 -10.65 -15.03
CA ASN A 182 -2.90 -9.90 -16.27
C ASN A 182 -4.00 -10.42 -17.21
N LYS A 183 -4.76 -9.50 -17.78
CA LYS A 183 -5.70 -9.79 -18.86
C LYS A 183 -5.17 -9.23 -20.16
N PRO A 184 -4.90 -10.06 -21.17
CA PRO A 184 -4.53 -9.56 -22.49
C PRO A 184 -5.69 -8.77 -23.11
N GLY A 185 -5.37 -7.73 -23.84
CA GLY A 185 -6.31 -7.03 -24.69
C GLY A 185 -6.37 -7.69 -26.06
N ASN A 186 -7.41 -7.35 -26.81
CA ASN A 186 -7.61 -7.84 -28.18
C ASN A 186 -7.57 -6.71 -29.21
N PHE A 187 -7.06 -5.53 -28.81
CA PHE A 187 -6.94 -4.35 -29.67
C PHE A 187 -5.49 -3.92 -29.86
N PRO A 188 -4.62 -4.79 -30.42
CA PRO A 188 -3.20 -4.49 -30.54
C PRO A 188 -2.98 -3.21 -31.37
N GLY A 189 -2.14 -2.34 -30.85
CA GLY A 189 -1.81 -1.05 -31.49
C GLY A 189 -2.80 0.09 -31.22
N SER A 190 -3.83 -0.13 -30.43
CA SER A 190 -4.76 0.93 -29.99
C SER A 190 -4.38 1.40 -28.59
N LYS A 191 -4.13 2.68 -28.48
CA LYS A 191 -3.78 3.31 -27.20
C LYS A 191 -5.00 3.39 -26.29
N LEU A 192 -4.86 3.03 -25.01
CA LEU A 192 -5.89 3.25 -24.02
C LEU A 192 -5.98 4.73 -23.66
N CYS A 193 -7.20 5.27 -23.66
CA CYS A 193 -7.46 6.64 -23.28
C CYS A 193 -7.66 6.74 -21.76
N LYS A 194 -8.63 5.98 -21.23
CA LYS A 194 -8.98 6.04 -19.81
C LYS A 194 -9.66 4.76 -19.34
N ILE A 195 -9.54 4.49 -18.06
CA ILE A 195 -10.30 3.46 -17.34
C ILE A 195 -11.35 4.16 -16.50
N ILE A 196 -12.61 3.79 -16.67
CA ILE A 196 -13.74 4.41 -15.99
C ILE A 196 -14.53 3.34 -15.24
N ARG A 197 -15.05 3.70 -14.09
CA ARG A 197 -15.96 2.87 -13.30
C ARG A 197 -17.40 3.19 -13.67
N GLU A 198 -18.08 2.28 -14.35
CA GLU A 198 -19.51 2.41 -14.70
C GLU A 198 -20.41 2.08 -13.50
N LYS A 199 -20.10 0.99 -12.82
CA LYS A 199 -20.77 0.51 -11.61
C LYS A 199 -19.74 0.12 -10.56
N PRO A 200 -20.13 -0.12 -9.31
CA PRO A 200 -19.20 -0.49 -8.25
C PRO A 200 -18.21 -1.61 -8.62
N ASP A 201 -18.64 -2.54 -9.46
CA ASP A 201 -17.93 -3.76 -9.84
C ASP A 201 -17.69 -3.89 -11.37
N ILE A 202 -18.10 -2.90 -12.17
CA ILE A 202 -17.96 -2.89 -13.61
C ILE A 202 -17.10 -1.71 -14.06
N PHE A 203 -16.08 -2.00 -14.84
CA PHE A 203 -15.12 -1.03 -15.36
C PHE A 203 -15.12 -1.04 -16.87
N GLU A 204 -15.05 0.14 -17.47
CA GLU A 204 -14.92 0.34 -18.90
C GLU A 204 -13.52 0.87 -19.25
N LEU A 205 -12.85 0.17 -20.15
CA LEU A 205 -11.57 0.55 -20.72
C LEU A 205 -11.86 1.21 -22.08
N TRP A 206 -11.59 2.50 -22.19
CA TRP A 206 -11.86 3.29 -23.38
C TRP A 206 -10.58 3.54 -24.16
N TYR A 207 -10.56 3.09 -25.41
CA TYR A 207 -9.42 3.26 -26.31
C TYR A 207 -9.53 4.56 -27.10
N CYS A 208 -8.38 5.13 -27.50
CA CYS A 208 -8.33 6.39 -28.24
C CYS A 208 -9.05 6.33 -29.61
N ASP A 209 -9.25 5.15 -30.15
CA ASP A 209 -10.00 4.91 -31.38
C ASP A 209 -11.52 4.79 -31.17
N GLY A 210 -12.00 5.02 -29.95
CA GLY A 210 -13.42 5.00 -29.60
C GLY A 210 -14.00 3.61 -29.34
N ARG A 211 -13.19 2.55 -29.35
CA ARG A 211 -13.62 1.22 -28.92
C ARG A 211 -13.64 1.13 -27.40
N LYS A 212 -14.43 0.23 -26.88
CA LYS A 212 -14.46 -0.02 -25.44
C LYS A 212 -14.40 -1.50 -25.09
N LYS A 213 -13.84 -1.80 -23.93
CA LYS A 213 -13.82 -3.09 -23.32
C LYS A 213 -14.37 -3.00 -21.90
N THR A 214 -15.36 -3.83 -21.60
CA THR A 214 -15.94 -3.87 -20.25
C THR A 214 -15.32 -5.00 -19.46
N MET A 215 -14.88 -4.69 -18.25
CA MET A 215 -14.35 -5.64 -17.26
C MET A 215 -15.35 -5.74 -16.11
N ASP A 216 -15.90 -6.93 -15.91
CA ASP A 216 -16.91 -7.19 -14.91
C ASP A 216 -16.32 -8.05 -13.78
N LEU A 217 -16.26 -7.48 -12.56
CA LEU A 217 -15.79 -8.09 -11.34
C LEU A 217 -16.94 -8.59 -10.45
N THR A 218 -18.19 -8.44 -10.90
CA THR A 218 -19.38 -8.93 -10.16
C THR A 218 -19.23 -10.37 -9.67
N PRO A 219 -18.69 -11.33 -10.45
CA PRO A 219 -18.54 -12.72 -9.98
C PRO A 219 -17.57 -12.86 -8.79
N ILE A 220 -16.63 -11.93 -8.64
CA ILE A 220 -15.73 -11.91 -7.47
C ILE A 220 -16.49 -11.37 -6.26
N VAL A 221 -17.14 -10.22 -6.45
CA VAL A 221 -17.77 -9.45 -5.37
C VAL A 221 -19.03 -10.13 -4.84
N SER A 222 -19.84 -10.74 -5.73
CA SER A 222 -21.06 -11.45 -5.36
C SER A 222 -20.83 -12.74 -4.57
N SER A 223 -19.61 -13.28 -4.61
CA SER A 223 -19.24 -14.47 -3.85
C SER A 223 -18.51 -14.13 -2.57
N ARG A 224 -19.19 -14.33 -1.45
CA ARG A 224 -18.62 -14.16 -0.10
C ARG A 224 -17.30 -14.92 0.08
N ASN A 225 -17.24 -16.15 -0.40
CA ASN A 225 -16.06 -17.00 -0.24
C ASN A 225 -14.87 -16.45 -1.03
N ASN A 226 -15.10 -15.91 -2.24
CA ASN A 226 -14.05 -15.25 -3.02
C ASN A 226 -13.51 -14.00 -2.30
N MET A 227 -14.41 -13.18 -1.77
CA MET A 227 -14.04 -11.99 -1.00
C MET A 227 -13.21 -12.34 0.24
N CYS A 228 -13.68 -13.34 1.02
CA CYS A 228 -12.94 -13.83 2.18
C CYS A 228 -11.57 -14.37 1.82
N LEU A 229 -11.46 -15.12 0.73
CA LEU A 229 -10.19 -15.68 0.29
C LEU A 229 -9.18 -14.59 -0.07
N ILE A 230 -9.62 -13.56 -0.79
CA ILE A 230 -8.76 -12.42 -1.15
C ILE A 230 -8.29 -11.66 0.11
N GLU A 231 -9.20 -11.42 1.05
CA GLU A 231 -8.86 -10.77 2.32
C GLU A 231 -7.88 -11.58 3.18
N ASP A 232 -8.11 -12.90 3.30
CA ASP A 232 -7.28 -13.80 4.12
C ASP A 232 -5.86 -13.90 3.57
N ILE A 233 -5.71 -13.93 2.24
CA ILE A 233 -4.38 -13.94 1.60
C ILE A 233 -3.62 -12.65 1.84
N MET A 234 -4.31 -11.53 1.80
CA MET A 234 -3.71 -10.25 2.15
C MET A 234 -3.24 -10.23 3.60
N GLU A 235 -4.12 -10.62 4.52
CA GLU A 235 -3.76 -10.70 5.95
C GLU A 235 -2.57 -11.63 6.17
N PHE A 236 -2.53 -12.75 5.45
CA PHE A 236 -1.41 -13.68 5.48
C PHE A 236 -0.08 -13.03 5.02
N GLN A 237 -0.09 -12.33 3.89
CA GLN A 237 1.10 -11.65 3.39
C GLN A 237 1.58 -10.54 4.33
N GLU A 238 0.67 -9.78 4.91
CA GLU A 238 0.98 -8.75 5.89
C GLU A 238 1.58 -9.34 7.17
N LEU A 239 1.09 -10.49 7.66
CA LEU A 239 1.66 -11.19 8.80
C LEU A 239 3.08 -11.68 8.53
N LEU A 240 3.37 -12.19 7.33
CA LEU A 240 4.73 -12.56 6.94
C LEU A 240 5.67 -11.35 6.91
N GLN A 241 5.21 -10.20 6.43
CA GLN A 241 5.99 -8.95 6.45
C GLN A 241 6.19 -8.45 7.89
N TYR A 242 5.17 -8.56 8.72
CA TYR A 242 5.23 -8.23 10.14
C TYR A 242 6.28 -9.08 10.87
N LEU A 243 6.29 -10.40 10.65
CA LEU A 243 7.29 -11.31 11.20
C LEU A 243 8.71 -10.91 10.79
N ARG A 244 8.94 -10.65 9.49
CA ARG A 244 10.25 -10.19 9.00
C ARG A 244 10.68 -8.87 9.63
N HIS A 245 9.74 -7.93 9.77
CA HIS A 245 10.04 -6.65 10.41
C HIS A 245 10.53 -6.85 11.85
N HIS A 246 9.84 -7.69 12.65
CA HIS A 246 10.19 -7.87 14.06
C HIS A 246 11.47 -8.66 14.26
N VAL A 247 11.76 -9.64 13.40
CA VAL A 247 13.04 -10.35 13.41
C VAL A 247 14.19 -9.41 13.07
N ASN A 248 14.05 -8.59 12.04
CA ASN A 248 15.05 -7.58 11.67
C ASN A 248 15.20 -6.50 12.77
N PHE A 249 14.10 -6.09 13.39
CA PHE A 249 14.11 -5.15 14.50
C PHE A 249 14.87 -5.73 15.71
N LEU A 250 14.58 -6.98 16.07
CA LEU A 250 15.27 -7.71 17.12
C LEU A 250 16.78 -7.76 16.88
N GLN A 251 17.18 -8.14 15.66
CA GLN A 251 18.58 -8.21 15.27
C GLN A 251 19.29 -6.86 15.37
N ASN A 252 18.77 -5.84 14.67
CA ASN A 252 19.50 -4.59 14.46
C ASN A 252 19.43 -3.62 15.65
N ASN A 253 18.32 -3.65 16.41
CA ASN A 253 18.07 -2.65 17.46
C ASN A 253 18.21 -3.19 18.88
N ILE A 254 18.15 -4.52 19.04
CA ILE A 254 18.22 -5.14 20.37
C ILE A 254 19.51 -5.95 20.53
N ILE A 255 19.73 -6.95 19.66
CA ILE A 255 20.84 -7.91 19.82
C ILE A 255 22.17 -7.30 19.38
N LYS A 256 22.24 -6.71 18.21
CA LYS A 256 23.48 -6.18 17.64
C LYS A 256 24.18 -5.13 18.54
N PRO A 257 23.49 -4.13 19.12
CA PRO A 257 24.16 -3.17 20.02
C PRO A 257 24.80 -3.84 21.25
N TYR A 258 24.17 -4.88 21.77
CA TYR A 258 24.71 -5.65 22.90
C TYR A 258 25.90 -6.53 22.48
N ALA A 259 25.79 -7.23 21.35
CA ALA A 259 26.89 -8.00 20.81
C ALA A 259 28.12 -7.12 20.50
N ASP A 260 27.90 -5.94 19.92
CA ASP A 260 28.96 -4.95 19.64
C ASP A 260 29.62 -4.42 20.93
N PHE A 261 28.83 -4.24 21.99
CA PHE A 261 29.34 -3.87 23.30
C PHE A 261 30.22 -5.00 23.89
N LEU A 262 29.72 -6.23 23.89
CA LEU A 262 30.47 -7.39 24.37
C LEU A 262 31.77 -7.58 23.59
N ASN A 263 31.74 -7.51 22.29
CA ASN A 263 32.91 -7.61 21.43
C ASN A 263 33.97 -6.57 21.77
N ARG A 264 33.58 -5.33 22.05
CA ARG A 264 34.52 -4.27 22.49
C ARG A 264 35.15 -4.57 23.81
N VAL A 265 34.35 -4.97 24.82
CA VAL A 265 34.81 -5.21 26.16
C VAL A 265 35.77 -6.42 26.20
N THR A 266 35.49 -7.46 25.41
CA THR A 266 36.31 -8.67 25.40
C THR A 266 37.53 -8.61 24.46
N SER A 267 37.57 -7.69 23.48
CA SER A 267 38.63 -7.63 22.45
C SER A 267 39.76 -6.62 22.74
N VAL A 268 39.55 -5.67 23.65
CA VAL A 268 40.44 -4.48 23.77
C VAL A 268 41.78 -4.77 24.48
N ALA A 269 41.87 -5.78 25.30
CA ALA A 269 43.07 -5.99 26.12
C ALA A 269 43.70 -7.38 26.04
N TYR A 270 43.00 -8.38 25.51
CA TYR A 270 43.42 -9.75 25.58
C TYR A 270 43.12 -10.56 24.31
N ASP A 271 43.90 -11.62 24.10
CA ASP A 271 43.42 -12.81 23.43
C ASP A 271 42.20 -13.38 24.19
N ARG A 272 41.07 -13.46 23.55
CA ARG A 272 39.78 -13.92 24.14
C ARG A 272 39.91 -15.31 24.82
N HIS A 273 40.76 -16.16 24.26
CA HIS A 273 40.99 -17.47 24.82
C HIS A 273 41.71 -17.39 26.17
N LYS A 274 42.67 -16.46 26.30
CA LYS A 274 43.38 -16.18 27.54
C LYS A 274 42.40 -15.58 28.56
N LEU A 275 41.57 -14.61 28.18
CA LEU A 275 40.54 -14.03 29.04
C LEU A 275 39.57 -15.10 29.57
N TYR A 276 39.13 -16.04 28.72
CA TYR A 276 38.30 -17.17 29.18
C TYR A 276 38.99 -18.04 30.21
N GLN A 277 40.26 -18.38 29.99
CA GLN A 277 41.01 -19.22 30.93
C GLN A 277 41.23 -18.53 32.29
N GLU A 278 41.57 -17.25 32.28
CA GLU A 278 41.79 -16.46 33.49
C GLU A 278 40.51 -16.23 34.29
N LEU A 279 39.40 -15.85 33.62
CA LEU A 279 38.10 -15.76 34.30
C LEU A 279 37.60 -17.09 34.82
N ARG A 280 37.87 -18.20 34.13
CA ARG A 280 37.58 -19.54 34.60
C ARG A 280 38.42 -19.88 35.81
N GLN A 281 39.73 -19.52 35.83
CA GLN A 281 40.61 -19.71 36.99
C GLN A 281 40.11 -18.89 38.16
N LEU A 282 39.77 -17.62 37.95
CA LEU A 282 39.18 -16.77 38.98
C LEU A 282 37.93 -17.37 39.62
N ILE A 283 36.99 -17.91 38.82
CA ILE A 283 35.78 -18.56 39.34
C ILE A 283 36.13 -19.81 40.16
N LEU A 284 37.16 -20.56 39.78
CA LEU A 284 37.51 -21.85 40.42
C LEU A 284 38.40 -21.69 41.63
N THR A 285 39.33 -20.74 41.65
CA THR A 285 40.39 -20.60 42.65
C THR A 285 40.32 -19.31 43.45
N GLY A 286 39.65 -18.28 42.95
CA GLY A 286 39.67 -16.93 43.51
C GLY A 286 40.96 -16.16 43.23
N GLU A 287 41.92 -16.74 42.48
CA GLU A 287 43.19 -16.09 42.14
C GLU A 287 43.00 -15.15 40.92
N VAL A 288 43.54 -13.95 41.02
CA VAL A 288 43.53 -12.92 40.00
C VAL A 288 44.95 -12.69 39.49
N SER A 289 45.18 -12.79 38.18
CA SER A 289 46.46 -12.39 37.59
C SER A 289 46.54 -10.87 37.47
N ASP A 290 47.76 -10.30 37.38
CA ASP A 290 47.95 -8.86 37.23
C ASP A 290 47.25 -8.35 35.97
N GLU A 291 47.33 -9.08 34.85
CA GLU A 291 46.66 -8.73 33.60
C GLU A 291 45.14 -8.75 33.70
N LEU A 292 44.56 -9.73 34.41
CA LEU A 292 43.14 -9.79 34.65
C LEU A 292 42.67 -8.68 35.59
N SER A 293 43.48 -8.35 36.60
CA SER A 293 43.24 -7.20 37.50
C SER A 293 43.19 -5.91 36.73
N ASP A 294 44.14 -5.67 35.83
CA ASP A 294 44.16 -4.49 34.94
C ASP A 294 42.90 -4.44 34.04
N TRP A 295 42.46 -5.57 33.47
CA TRP A 295 41.26 -5.63 32.67
C TRP A 295 40.00 -5.33 33.50
N LEU A 296 39.87 -5.89 34.68
CA LEU A 296 38.75 -5.66 35.60
C LEU A 296 38.70 -4.20 36.06
N GLN A 297 39.84 -3.59 36.37
CA GLN A 297 39.94 -2.24 36.92
C GLN A 297 39.81 -1.17 35.83
N TYR A 298 40.51 -1.32 34.68
CA TYR A 298 40.64 -0.26 33.67
C TYR A 298 39.73 -0.48 32.47
N THR A 299 39.49 -1.71 32.01
CA THR A 299 38.64 -1.96 30.86
C THR A 299 37.18 -2.09 31.25
N ILE A 300 36.89 -2.85 32.30
CA ILE A 300 35.52 -2.98 32.82
C ILE A 300 35.24 -1.78 33.74
N GLY A 301 35.87 -1.69 34.87
CA GLY A 301 35.63 -0.64 35.87
C GLY A 301 34.15 -0.50 36.26
N GLU A 302 33.89 0.39 37.21
CA GLU A 302 32.53 0.62 37.72
C GLU A 302 31.54 1.03 36.60
N ARG A 303 31.95 1.91 35.70
CA ARG A 303 31.08 2.45 34.66
C ARG A 303 30.67 1.41 33.61
N ASN A 304 31.59 0.58 33.15
CA ASN A 304 31.29 -0.41 32.13
C ASN A 304 30.56 -1.63 32.68
N ILE A 305 30.78 -2.01 33.94
CA ILE A 305 30.01 -3.09 34.56
C ILE A 305 28.55 -2.71 34.73
N LEU A 306 28.25 -1.51 35.22
CA LEU A 306 26.86 -1.00 35.31
C LEU A 306 26.19 -0.92 33.96
N LYS A 307 26.93 -0.43 32.93
CA LYS A 307 26.44 -0.38 31.59
C LYS A 307 26.18 -1.77 30.99
N TRP A 308 27.02 -2.76 31.33
CA TRP A 308 26.83 -4.13 30.88
C TRP A 308 25.59 -4.74 31.50
N GLU A 309 25.38 -4.56 32.81
CA GLU A 309 24.19 -5.01 33.52
C GLU A 309 22.91 -4.44 32.89
N GLU A 310 22.89 -3.12 32.63
CA GLU A 310 21.75 -2.45 32.01
C GLU A 310 21.49 -2.96 30.60
N MET A 311 22.52 -3.06 29.76
CA MET A 311 22.39 -3.53 28.39
C MET A 311 21.94 -5.00 28.32
N ALA A 312 22.50 -5.86 29.19
CA ALA A 312 22.11 -7.26 29.26
C ALA A 312 20.63 -7.39 29.66
N ALA A 313 20.25 -6.76 30.78
CA ALA A 313 18.88 -6.78 31.27
C ALA A 313 17.89 -6.31 30.19
N ARG A 314 18.18 -5.17 29.55
CA ARG A 314 17.36 -4.62 28.45
C ARG A 314 17.26 -5.58 27.25
N THR A 315 18.38 -6.17 26.83
CA THR A 315 18.42 -7.05 25.67
C THR A 315 17.60 -8.32 25.90
N TYR A 316 17.82 -9.00 27.01
CA TYR A 316 17.08 -10.23 27.33
C TYR A 316 15.59 -9.97 27.56
N GLN A 317 15.24 -8.90 28.29
CA GLN A 317 13.85 -8.52 28.52
C GLN A 317 13.15 -8.20 27.20
N LYS A 318 13.75 -7.35 26.34
CA LYS A 318 13.12 -6.96 25.07
C LYS A 318 13.05 -8.10 24.07
N THR A 319 14.05 -9.00 24.07
CA THR A 319 13.99 -10.23 23.26
C THR A 319 12.80 -11.09 23.69
N THR A 320 12.64 -11.33 24.97
CA THR A 320 11.50 -12.09 25.51
C THR A 320 10.16 -11.45 25.14
N GLU A 321 10.01 -10.14 25.38
CA GLU A 321 8.79 -9.39 25.04
C GLU A 321 8.45 -9.49 23.55
N ILE A 322 9.42 -9.34 22.65
CA ILE A 322 9.19 -9.39 21.20
C ILE A 322 8.81 -10.82 20.75
N LEU A 323 9.50 -11.85 21.28
CA LEU A 323 9.18 -13.23 20.97
C LEU A 323 7.77 -13.61 21.45
N GLU A 324 7.39 -13.22 22.66
CA GLU A 324 6.12 -13.57 23.30
C GLU A 324 4.94 -12.74 22.77
N LEU A 325 5.10 -11.41 22.66
CA LEU A 325 3.99 -10.50 22.39
C LEU A 325 3.81 -10.17 20.90
N SER A 326 4.82 -10.45 20.05
CA SER A 326 4.75 -10.11 18.64
C SER A 326 4.94 -11.32 17.73
N ILE A 327 6.05 -12.03 17.85
CA ILE A 327 6.40 -13.10 16.91
C ILE A 327 5.48 -14.30 17.08
N MET A 328 5.32 -14.82 18.29
CA MET A 328 4.51 -16.01 18.54
C MET A 328 3.02 -15.80 18.17
N PRO A 329 2.36 -14.72 18.62
CA PRO A 329 0.96 -14.47 18.23
C PRO A 329 0.75 -14.27 16.71
N ALA A 330 1.76 -13.75 16.00
CA ALA A 330 1.67 -13.63 14.55
C ALA A 330 1.78 -14.99 13.86
N ILE A 331 2.65 -15.90 14.34
CA ILE A 331 2.77 -17.28 13.82
C ILE A 331 1.44 -18.02 14.02
N GLU A 332 0.85 -17.96 15.22
CA GLU A 332 -0.43 -18.60 15.53
C GLU A 332 -1.54 -18.13 14.58
N ARG A 333 -1.62 -16.81 14.35
CA ARG A 333 -2.59 -16.27 13.37
C ARG A 333 -2.33 -16.75 11.96
N THR A 334 -1.06 -16.81 11.58
CA THR A 334 -0.67 -17.27 10.25
C THR A 334 -1.11 -18.72 10.01
N ILE A 335 -0.96 -19.61 11.01
CA ILE A 335 -1.41 -21.00 10.96
C ILE A 335 -2.94 -21.06 10.76
N ILE A 336 -3.69 -20.28 11.53
CA ILE A 336 -5.16 -20.27 11.46
C ILE A 336 -5.64 -19.77 10.09
N LEU A 337 -5.03 -18.70 9.59
CA LEU A 337 -5.35 -18.18 8.27
C LEU A 337 -5.04 -19.17 7.15
N THR A 338 -3.93 -19.90 7.27
CA THR A 338 -3.57 -20.93 6.28
C THR A 338 -4.61 -22.03 6.22
N GLN A 339 -5.08 -22.50 7.37
CA GLN A 339 -6.15 -23.53 7.45
C GLN A 339 -7.48 -23.01 6.89
N ARG A 340 -7.81 -21.73 7.17
CA ARG A 340 -9.01 -21.09 6.64
C ARG A 340 -8.94 -20.93 5.12
N CYS A 341 -7.79 -20.49 4.57
CA CYS A 341 -7.58 -20.42 3.12
C CYS A 341 -7.75 -21.81 2.46
N SER A 342 -7.24 -22.87 3.09
CA SER A 342 -7.46 -24.25 2.62
C SER A 342 -8.94 -24.59 2.52
N GLY A 343 -9.69 -24.34 3.59
CA GLY A 343 -11.13 -24.59 3.61
C GLY A 343 -11.90 -23.80 2.54
N LEU A 344 -11.55 -22.52 2.36
CA LEU A 344 -12.16 -21.67 1.33
C LEU A 344 -11.86 -22.18 -0.10
N LEU A 345 -10.61 -22.57 -0.38
CA LEU A 345 -10.23 -23.11 -1.70
C LEU A 345 -10.97 -24.40 -2.01
N ILE A 346 -11.10 -25.30 -1.05
CA ILE A 346 -11.86 -26.56 -1.21
C ILE A 346 -13.35 -26.28 -1.50
N VAL A 347 -13.94 -25.30 -0.82
CA VAL A 347 -15.35 -24.90 -1.05
C VAL A 347 -15.54 -24.25 -2.41
N LEU A 348 -14.57 -23.45 -2.85
CA LEU A 348 -14.64 -22.70 -4.12
C LEU A 348 -14.36 -23.56 -5.35
N ASP A 349 -13.63 -24.65 -5.18
CA ASP A 349 -13.28 -25.56 -6.26
C ASP A 349 -13.43 -27.02 -5.82
N SER A 350 -14.55 -27.63 -6.20
CA SER A 350 -14.85 -29.01 -5.90
C SER A 350 -13.91 -30.02 -6.60
N SER A 351 -13.09 -29.60 -7.57
CA SER A 351 -12.06 -30.42 -8.18
C SER A 351 -10.83 -30.59 -7.27
N ILE A 352 -10.66 -29.70 -6.32
CA ILE A 352 -9.67 -29.81 -5.26
C ILE A 352 -10.19 -30.84 -4.26
N GLY A 353 -9.45 -31.90 -4.02
CA GLY A 353 -9.84 -32.96 -3.07
C GLY A 353 -10.04 -32.40 -1.64
N SER A 354 -10.19 -33.31 -0.67
CA SER A 354 -10.41 -32.93 0.75
C SER A 354 -9.23 -32.28 1.46
N SER A 355 -8.06 -32.22 0.84
CA SER A 355 -6.85 -31.60 1.39
C SER A 355 -5.97 -31.01 0.27
N LEU A 356 -5.20 -29.98 0.63
CA LEU A 356 -4.20 -29.34 -0.21
C LEU A 356 -2.81 -29.61 0.38
N PRO A 357 -2.03 -30.57 -0.18
CA PRO A 357 -0.73 -30.94 0.37
C PRO A 357 0.24 -29.77 0.53
N GLU A 358 0.13 -28.77 -0.35
CA GLU A 358 0.94 -27.55 -0.28
C GLU A 358 0.63 -26.72 0.97
N ILE A 359 -0.63 -26.66 1.38
CA ILE A 359 -1.07 -25.96 2.59
C ILE A 359 -0.68 -26.74 3.84
N ASP A 360 -0.80 -28.06 3.82
CA ASP A 360 -0.35 -28.90 4.92
C ASP A 360 1.16 -28.73 5.14
N ASN A 361 1.97 -28.68 4.09
CA ASN A 361 3.41 -28.39 4.16
C ASN A 361 3.70 -26.99 4.75
N ILE A 362 2.89 -25.96 4.43
CA ILE A 362 3.04 -24.64 5.05
C ILE A 362 2.73 -24.68 6.53
N ASN A 363 1.65 -25.36 6.92
CA ASN A 363 1.27 -25.52 8.32
C ASN A 363 2.37 -26.22 9.13
N ASP A 364 2.91 -27.32 8.61
CA ASP A 364 4.00 -28.05 9.26
C ASP A 364 5.23 -27.15 9.48
N ARG A 365 5.62 -26.37 8.46
CA ARG A 365 6.73 -25.42 8.58
C ARG A 365 6.45 -24.29 9.56
N LEU A 366 5.23 -23.76 9.60
CA LEU A 366 4.85 -22.73 10.58
C LEU A 366 4.84 -23.26 12.00
N VAL A 367 4.40 -24.52 12.20
CA VAL A 367 4.46 -25.21 13.50
C VAL A 367 5.91 -25.41 13.92
N ASP A 368 6.80 -25.83 13.00
CA ASP A 368 8.24 -25.97 13.29
C ASP A 368 8.87 -24.63 13.67
N ILE A 369 8.52 -23.55 12.96
CA ILE A 369 8.97 -22.19 13.29
C ILE A 369 8.46 -21.79 14.68
N GLY A 370 7.19 -22.05 14.99
CA GLY A 370 6.61 -21.80 16.32
C GLY A 370 7.30 -22.59 17.44
N ALA A 371 7.58 -23.86 17.22
CA ALA A 371 8.31 -24.70 18.15
C ALA A 371 9.74 -24.16 18.39
N GLN A 372 10.42 -23.72 17.34
CA GLN A 372 11.73 -23.07 17.44
C GLN A 372 11.66 -21.80 18.29
N VAL A 373 10.68 -20.92 18.04
CA VAL A 373 10.49 -19.69 18.83
C VAL A 373 10.26 -20.00 20.31
N ILE A 374 9.45 -21.00 20.64
CA ILE A 374 9.22 -21.43 22.02
C ILE A 374 10.53 -21.94 22.69
N ASN A 375 11.32 -22.70 21.97
CA ASN A 375 12.59 -23.18 22.46
C ASN A 375 13.59 -22.06 22.72
N GLU A 376 13.68 -21.10 21.79
CA GLU A 376 14.53 -19.92 21.95
C GLU A 376 14.03 -19.00 23.07
N LEU A 377 12.72 -18.87 23.25
CA LEU A 377 12.14 -18.12 24.37
C LEU A 377 12.56 -18.73 25.70
N LYS A 378 12.43 -20.05 25.86
CA LYS A 378 12.88 -20.78 27.06
C LYS A 378 14.38 -20.61 27.31
N LYS A 379 15.20 -20.70 26.27
CA LYS A 379 16.63 -20.47 26.30
C LYS A 379 16.95 -19.04 26.73
N THR A 380 16.32 -18.05 26.14
CA THR A 380 16.52 -16.61 26.43
C THR A 380 16.22 -16.29 27.91
N ILE A 381 15.12 -16.82 28.44
CA ILE A 381 14.76 -16.66 29.87
C ILE A 381 15.86 -17.26 30.77
N LYS A 382 16.29 -18.48 30.46
CA LYS A 382 17.32 -19.18 31.23
C LYS A 382 18.68 -18.48 31.14
N ASP A 383 19.07 -18.06 29.94
CA ASP A 383 20.31 -17.33 29.70
C ASP A 383 20.31 -15.98 30.43
N SER A 384 19.16 -15.30 30.49
CA SER A 384 18.97 -14.05 31.23
C SER A 384 19.31 -14.22 32.73
N GLU A 385 18.83 -15.31 33.33
CA GLU A 385 19.12 -15.61 34.73
C GLU A 385 20.62 -15.90 34.95
N TYR A 386 21.22 -16.67 34.04
CA TYR A 386 22.65 -17.01 34.15
C TYR A 386 23.54 -15.77 33.94
N VAL A 387 23.24 -14.94 32.94
CA VAL A 387 24.00 -13.71 32.70
C VAL A 387 23.83 -12.73 33.86
N LYS A 388 22.65 -12.63 34.48
CA LYS A 388 22.43 -11.83 35.68
C LYS A 388 23.28 -12.30 36.86
N GLN A 389 23.33 -13.62 37.09
CA GLN A 389 24.18 -14.20 38.16
C GLN A 389 25.67 -13.92 37.88
N PHE A 390 26.11 -14.10 36.63
CA PHE A 390 27.49 -13.81 36.24
C PHE A 390 27.83 -12.33 36.41
N LEU A 391 26.98 -11.41 36.01
CA LEU A 391 27.24 -9.99 36.13
C LEU A 391 27.22 -9.51 37.57
N ASN A 392 26.35 -10.06 38.44
CA ASN A 392 26.38 -9.77 39.86
C ASN A 392 27.69 -10.23 40.49
N TRP A 393 28.18 -11.45 40.14
CA TRP A 393 29.45 -11.96 40.59
C TRP A 393 30.62 -11.08 40.08
N LEU A 394 30.65 -10.74 38.80
CA LEU A 394 31.68 -9.88 38.20
C LEU A 394 31.67 -8.48 38.79
N HIS A 395 30.49 -7.92 39.07
CA HIS A 395 30.32 -6.63 39.71
C HIS A 395 31.02 -6.61 41.09
N ASP A 396 30.78 -7.61 41.92
CA ASP A 396 31.35 -7.67 43.25
C ASP A 396 32.91 -7.72 43.20
N TYR A 397 33.47 -8.49 42.24
CA TYR A 397 34.92 -8.51 42.01
C TYR A 397 35.48 -7.17 41.51
N VAL A 398 34.79 -6.51 40.58
CA VAL A 398 35.23 -5.18 40.08
C VAL A 398 35.23 -4.15 41.19
N TYR A 399 34.25 -4.17 42.09
CA TYR A 399 34.16 -3.20 43.20
C TYR A 399 35.19 -3.52 44.28
N GLU A 400 35.47 -4.79 44.55
CA GLU A 400 36.51 -5.21 45.48
C GLU A 400 37.90 -4.80 45.00
N ILE A 401 38.26 -5.10 43.76
CA ILE A 401 39.56 -4.75 43.17
C ILE A 401 39.74 -3.22 43.04
N SER A 402 38.66 -2.49 42.78
CA SER A 402 38.68 -1.02 42.65
C SER A 402 38.68 -0.31 43.99
N GLU A 403 38.74 -1.04 45.13
CA GLU A 403 38.77 -0.53 46.51
C GLU A 403 37.67 0.50 46.81
N ILE A 404 36.46 0.26 46.26
CA ILE A 404 35.32 1.17 46.44
C ILE A 404 34.80 1.03 47.87
N GLU A 405 34.90 2.11 48.65
CA GLU A 405 34.45 2.15 50.06
C GLU A 405 32.89 2.01 50.10
N ASN A 406 32.42 1.22 51.09
CA ASN A 406 31.00 1.08 51.42
C ASN A 406 30.12 0.37 50.37
N PHE A 407 30.67 -0.47 49.49
CA PHE A 407 29.83 -1.30 48.66
C PHE A 407 29.23 -2.48 49.46
N SER A 408 28.02 -2.87 49.09
CA SER A 408 27.36 -4.06 49.63
C SER A 408 27.39 -5.16 48.54
N PRO A 409 28.03 -6.32 48.80
CA PRO A 409 28.08 -7.38 47.84
C PRO A 409 26.67 -7.82 47.37
N LYS A 410 26.48 -7.97 46.08
CA LYS A 410 25.23 -8.46 45.47
C LYS A 410 25.06 -9.96 45.66
N VAL A 411 26.16 -10.68 45.83
CA VAL A 411 26.17 -12.15 45.95
C VAL A 411 26.68 -12.54 47.34
N GLN A 412 25.83 -13.20 48.10
CA GLN A 412 26.31 -13.93 49.29
C GLN A 412 26.87 -15.29 48.82
N TYR A 413 28.22 -15.42 48.83
CA TYR A 413 28.88 -16.60 48.29
C TYR A 413 28.66 -17.82 49.21
N ASN A 414 27.63 -18.59 48.86
CA ASN A 414 27.66 -20.04 49.11
C ASN A 414 28.07 -20.65 47.76
N TYR A 415 29.32 -21.14 47.69
CA TYR A 415 29.84 -21.81 46.49
C TYR A 415 29.11 -23.15 46.24
N GLU A 416 27.87 -23.06 45.79
CA GLU A 416 27.17 -24.23 45.32
C GLU A 416 27.75 -24.62 43.94
N PRO A 417 28.08 -25.93 43.74
CA PRO A 417 28.66 -26.41 42.47
C PRO A 417 27.82 -26.07 41.24
N THR A 418 26.54 -25.91 41.44
CA THR A 418 25.58 -25.50 40.39
C THR A 418 25.84 -24.08 39.90
N ILE A 419 26.10 -23.12 40.81
CA ILE A 419 26.39 -21.72 40.47
C ILE A 419 27.70 -21.64 39.70
N VAL A 420 28.75 -22.32 40.17
CA VAL A 420 30.06 -22.34 39.49
C VAL A 420 29.92 -22.90 38.07
N THR A 421 29.15 -23.97 37.88
CA THR A 421 28.91 -24.57 36.57
C THR A 421 28.18 -23.57 35.63
N HIS A 422 27.21 -22.83 36.15
CA HIS A 422 26.47 -21.82 35.38
C HIS A 422 27.36 -20.64 35.01
N LEU A 423 28.19 -20.13 35.92
CA LEU A 423 29.13 -19.05 35.65
C LEU A 423 30.10 -19.46 34.52
N ILE A 424 30.68 -20.67 34.59
CA ILE A 424 31.58 -21.18 33.55
C ILE A 424 30.84 -21.36 32.21
N ALA A 425 29.61 -21.85 32.23
CA ALA A 425 28.79 -21.98 31.01
C ALA A 425 28.50 -20.64 30.34
N THR A 426 28.27 -19.58 31.14
CA THR A 426 28.03 -18.21 30.65
C THR A 426 29.28 -17.58 30.04
N LEU A 427 30.48 -17.90 30.59
CA LEU A 427 31.74 -17.38 30.05
C LEU A 427 32.04 -17.85 28.63
N LYS A 428 31.69 -19.09 28.31
CA LYS A 428 32.04 -19.71 27.02
C LYS A 428 31.51 -18.91 25.82
N PRO A 429 30.21 -18.58 25.69
CA PRO A 429 29.70 -17.76 24.58
C PRO A 429 30.18 -16.30 24.63
N ILE A 430 30.52 -15.77 25.82
CA ILE A 430 30.97 -14.38 25.95
C ILE A 430 32.44 -14.22 25.49
N CYS A 431 33.31 -15.17 25.81
CA CYS A 431 34.75 -15.02 25.60
C CYS A 431 35.30 -15.74 24.39
N LEU A 432 34.75 -16.88 23.98
CA LEU A 432 35.38 -17.77 22.97
C LEU A 432 34.92 -17.60 21.54
N SER A 433 33.89 -16.83 21.28
CA SER A 433 33.43 -16.57 19.91
C SER A 433 33.38 -15.08 19.63
N ASP A 434 33.64 -14.67 18.35
CA ASP A 434 32.99 -13.48 17.87
C ASP A 434 31.51 -13.72 18.14
N ILE A 435 30.93 -12.93 19.05
CA ILE A 435 29.55 -13.18 19.46
C ILE A 435 28.68 -12.89 18.23
N PRO A 436 28.33 -13.91 17.43
CA PRO A 436 27.42 -13.71 16.33
C PRO A 436 26.06 -13.36 16.93
N THR A 437 25.34 -12.49 16.26
CA THR A 437 23.95 -12.15 16.63
C THR A 437 23.09 -13.42 16.76
N ASP A 438 23.41 -14.47 16.01
CA ASP A 438 22.74 -15.78 16.04
C ASP A 438 22.94 -16.57 17.35
N SER A 439 23.91 -16.17 18.21
CA SER A 439 24.07 -16.78 19.53
C SER A 439 22.89 -16.47 20.46
N PHE A 440 22.22 -15.34 20.27
CA PHE A 440 21.06 -14.93 21.05
C PHE A 440 19.73 -15.42 20.47
N PHE A 441 19.63 -15.44 19.14
CA PHE A 441 18.47 -15.94 18.40
C PHE A 441 18.94 -16.34 17.00
N PRO A 442 18.60 -17.54 16.47
CA PRO A 442 19.05 -18.01 15.16
C PRO A 442 18.32 -17.28 14.01
N ILE A 443 18.66 -16.01 13.84
CA ILE A 443 17.95 -15.08 12.96
C ILE A 443 18.05 -15.50 11.51
N ASP A 444 19.24 -15.93 11.06
CA ASP A 444 19.45 -16.35 9.68
C ASP A 444 18.64 -17.60 9.35
N GLU A 445 18.63 -18.60 10.24
CA GLU A 445 17.82 -19.80 10.08
C GLU A 445 16.32 -19.47 10.04
N PHE A 446 15.87 -18.59 10.94
CA PHE A 446 14.49 -18.13 10.97
C PHE A 446 14.09 -17.40 9.70
N ASN A 447 14.93 -16.48 9.21
CA ASN A 447 14.69 -15.74 7.98
C ASN A 447 14.65 -16.67 6.75
N ILE A 448 15.49 -17.71 6.70
CA ILE A 448 15.48 -18.72 5.64
C ILE A 448 14.15 -19.47 5.66
N LYS A 449 13.71 -19.99 6.81
CA LYS A 449 12.45 -20.71 6.96
C LYS A 449 11.25 -19.83 6.60
N LEU A 450 11.25 -18.57 7.04
CA LEU A 450 10.18 -17.61 6.72
C LEU A 450 10.15 -17.27 5.24
N LYS A 451 11.31 -17.19 4.59
CA LYS A 451 11.40 -17.01 3.15
C LYS A 451 10.85 -18.21 2.39
N GLU A 452 11.19 -19.42 2.80
CA GLU A 452 10.65 -20.66 2.21
C GLU A 452 9.13 -20.69 2.27
N VAL A 453 8.54 -20.39 3.45
CA VAL A 453 7.07 -20.29 3.60
C VAL A 453 6.49 -19.24 2.63
N THR A 454 7.14 -18.07 2.52
CA THR A 454 6.70 -17.01 1.61
C THR A 454 6.73 -17.45 0.16
N ASP A 455 7.79 -18.14 -0.26
CA ASP A 455 7.98 -18.61 -1.62
C ASP A 455 6.94 -19.70 -1.97
N ILE A 456 6.66 -20.62 -1.03
CA ILE A 456 5.62 -21.65 -1.20
C ILE A 456 4.24 -20.99 -1.34
N VAL A 457 3.88 -20.05 -0.46
CA VAL A 457 2.60 -19.33 -0.55
C VAL A 457 2.45 -18.64 -1.89
N LYS A 458 3.48 -17.92 -2.32
CA LYS A 458 3.45 -17.20 -3.59
C LYS A 458 3.32 -18.13 -4.78
N ASN A 459 4.16 -19.17 -4.84
CA ASN A 459 4.29 -20.00 -6.04
C ASN A 459 3.24 -21.12 -6.09
N GLU A 460 2.99 -21.79 -4.95
CA GLU A 460 2.14 -22.98 -4.92
C GLU A 460 0.68 -22.67 -4.55
N ILE A 461 0.40 -21.53 -3.93
CA ILE A 461 -0.97 -21.16 -3.56
C ILE A 461 -1.46 -20.01 -4.42
N ILE A 462 -0.82 -18.85 -4.36
CA ILE A 462 -1.30 -17.67 -5.07
C ILE A 462 -1.24 -17.88 -6.57
N ASN A 463 -0.09 -18.26 -7.12
CA ASN A 463 0.08 -18.41 -8.56
C ASN A 463 -0.64 -19.63 -9.13
N LYS A 464 -0.73 -20.73 -8.37
CA LYS A 464 -1.30 -22.00 -8.87
C LYS A 464 -2.81 -22.11 -8.72
N TYR A 465 -3.37 -21.62 -7.60
CA TYR A 465 -4.81 -21.77 -7.31
C TYR A 465 -5.56 -20.44 -7.38
N ILE A 466 -5.04 -19.38 -6.77
CA ILE A 466 -5.81 -18.15 -6.57
C ILE A 466 -5.85 -17.30 -7.82
N ILE A 467 -4.69 -17.01 -8.42
CA ILE A 467 -4.65 -16.19 -9.63
C ILE A 467 -5.49 -16.79 -10.76
N PRO A 468 -5.36 -18.07 -11.12
CA PRO A 468 -6.21 -18.66 -12.19
C PRO A 468 -7.69 -18.62 -11.85
N LYS A 469 -8.04 -18.81 -10.57
CA LYS A 469 -9.43 -18.74 -10.12
C LYS A 469 -10.00 -17.34 -10.25
N VAL A 470 -9.31 -16.35 -9.68
CA VAL A 470 -9.73 -14.94 -9.72
C VAL A 470 -9.74 -14.44 -11.18
N GLU A 471 -8.72 -14.78 -11.95
CA GLU A 471 -8.66 -14.44 -13.36
C GLU A 471 -9.85 -15.00 -14.15
N SER A 472 -10.27 -16.23 -13.89
CA SER A 472 -11.42 -16.83 -14.55
C SER A 472 -12.76 -16.16 -14.20
N LEU A 473 -12.83 -15.51 -13.05
CA LEU A 473 -14.02 -14.79 -12.57
C LEU A 473 -14.14 -13.36 -13.12
N VAL A 474 -13.04 -12.77 -13.60
CA VAL A 474 -13.09 -11.47 -14.29
C VAL A 474 -13.60 -11.68 -15.71
N LEU A 475 -14.83 -11.24 -15.97
CA LEU A 475 -15.43 -11.35 -17.28
C LEU A 475 -15.07 -10.13 -18.14
N ALA A 476 -14.43 -10.39 -19.27
CA ALA A 476 -14.11 -9.37 -20.26
C ALA A 476 -15.11 -9.43 -21.40
N LYS A 477 -15.80 -8.31 -21.67
CA LYS A 477 -16.71 -8.16 -22.81
C LYS A 477 -16.21 -7.05 -23.70
N GLU A 478 -16.02 -7.35 -24.95
CA GLU A 478 -15.60 -6.38 -25.97
C GLU A 478 -16.80 -5.83 -26.70
N ASP A 479 -16.85 -4.52 -26.82
CA ASP A 479 -17.80 -3.86 -27.69
C ASP A 479 -17.04 -3.36 -28.93
N HIS A 480 -17.29 -4.03 -30.06
CA HIS A 480 -16.67 -3.65 -31.32
C HIS A 480 -17.38 -2.46 -31.97
N ASN A 481 -18.52 -2.03 -31.42
CA ASN A 481 -19.18 -0.82 -31.88
C ASN A 481 -18.35 0.39 -31.44
N THR A 482 -17.89 1.12 -32.42
CA THR A 482 -17.17 2.37 -32.18
C THR A 482 -18.17 3.50 -32.00
N ILE A 483 -17.84 4.45 -31.14
CA ILE A 483 -18.65 5.66 -30.92
C ILE A 483 -18.74 6.49 -32.18
N PHE A 484 -17.77 6.36 -33.08
CA PHE A 484 -17.72 7.19 -34.30
C PHE A 484 -18.61 6.61 -35.38
N PRO A 485 -19.56 7.39 -35.90
CA PRO A 485 -20.64 6.90 -36.76
C PRO A 485 -20.21 6.43 -38.16
N ASN A 486 -18.97 6.65 -38.60
CA ASN A 486 -18.51 6.28 -39.95
C ASN A 486 -17.08 5.72 -39.94
N HIS A 487 -16.91 4.46 -40.36
CA HIS A 487 -15.60 3.76 -40.44
C HIS A 487 -14.52 4.49 -41.27
N GLU A 488 -14.89 5.25 -42.29
CA GLU A 488 -13.91 5.99 -43.10
C GLU A 488 -13.38 7.25 -42.42
N GLN A 489 -14.14 7.85 -41.50
CA GLN A 489 -13.75 9.04 -40.75
C GLN A 489 -12.91 8.71 -39.52
N MET A 490 -12.92 7.46 -39.04
CA MET A 490 -12.20 7.02 -37.86
C MET A 490 -10.72 7.31 -37.85
N LYS A 491 -10.07 7.34 -39.01
CA LYS A 491 -8.63 7.62 -39.11
C LYS A 491 -8.24 9.01 -38.60
N TYR A 492 -9.18 9.91 -38.52
CA TYR A 492 -8.93 11.32 -38.16
C TYR A 492 -9.42 11.69 -36.76
N TYR A 493 -10.24 10.83 -36.14
CA TYR A 493 -10.77 11.07 -34.81
C TYR A 493 -9.97 10.31 -33.76
N LYS A 494 -9.63 11.02 -32.69
CA LYS A 494 -8.95 10.46 -31.53
C LYS A 494 -9.67 10.90 -30.27
N LEU A 495 -10.07 9.94 -29.43
CA LEU A 495 -10.57 10.24 -28.10
C LEU A 495 -9.40 10.74 -27.24
N LEU A 496 -9.56 11.90 -26.60
CA LEU A 496 -8.56 12.53 -25.75
C LEU A 496 -8.84 12.27 -24.27
N ASP A 497 -10.09 12.38 -23.85
CA ASP A 497 -10.53 12.07 -22.49
C ASP A 497 -12.02 11.74 -22.47
N ILE A 498 -12.46 11.00 -21.45
CA ILE A 498 -13.85 10.63 -21.19
C ILE A 498 -14.08 10.55 -19.69
N ASP A 499 -15.26 10.98 -19.25
CA ASP A 499 -15.69 10.80 -17.85
C ASP A 499 -17.19 10.59 -17.77
N ILE A 500 -17.66 9.99 -16.66
CA ILE A 500 -19.07 9.71 -16.42
C ILE A 500 -19.57 10.62 -15.31
N PHE A 501 -20.60 11.39 -15.64
CA PHE A 501 -21.24 12.31 -14.71
C PHE A 501 -22.63 11.80 -14.31
N GLU A 502 -22.90 11.77 -13.01
CA GLU A 502 -24.24 11.46 -12.52
C GLU A 502 -25.17 12.67 -12.66
N THR A 503 -26.32 12.52 -13.27
CA THR A 503 -27.30 13.58 -13.49
C THR A 503 -28.48 13.49 -12.53
N GLY A 504 -28.29 13.76 -11.21
CA GLY A 504 -29.39 13.91 -10.23
C GLY A 504 -30.09 12.60 -9.82
N LYS A 505 -31.21 12.73 -9.06
CA LYS A 505 -31.93 11.63 -8.37
C LYS A 505 -32.53 10.53 -9.25
N GLN A 506 -32.52 10.64 -10.55
CA GLN A 506 -32.98 9.59 -11.49
C GLN A 506 -31.80 9.02 -12.28
N THR A 507 -30.82 8.51 -11.58
CA THR A 507 -29.84 7.48 -11.92
C THR A 507 -29.55 7.16 -13.41
N LYS A 508 -29.36 8.15 -14.26
CA LYS A 508 -28.67 7.93 -15.52
C LYS A 508 -27.37 8.70 -15.52
N ASN A 509 -26.28 7.93 -15.64
CA ASN A 509 -24.95 8.46 -15.79
C ASN A 509 -24.77 8.92 -17.25
N VAL A 510 -24.18 10.09 -17.43
CA VAL A 510 -23.88 10.65 -18.74
C VAL A 510 -22.38 10.58 -18.97
N ALA A 511 -21.97 9.85 -19.99
CA ALA A 511 -20.59 9.85 -20.43
C ALA A 511 -20.33 11.07 -21.32
N ILE A 512 -19.42 11.93 -20.90
CA ILE A 512 -18.92 13.08 -21.65
C ILE A 512 -17.56 12.71 -22.23
N MET A 513 -17.36 13.02 -23.51
CA MET A 513 -16.16 12.68 -24.25
C MET A 513 -15.57 13.92 -24.92
N ILE A 514 -14.24 13.97 -24.92
CA ILE A 514 -13.48 14.94 -25.70
C ILE A 514 -12.77 14.21 -26.82
N TYR A 515 -13.02 14.61 -28.06
CA TYR A 515 -12.27 14.07 -29.17
C TYR A 515 -11.73 15.14 -30.09
N LYS A 516 -10.61 14.83 -30.65
CA LYS A 516 -9.86 15.63 -31.58
C LYS A 516 -10.04 15.05 -32.99
N CYS A 517 -10.24 15.93 -33.96
CA CYS A 517 -10.21 15.60 -35.36
C CYS A 517 -9.02 16.29 -36.03
N SER A 518 -8.10 15.52 -36.58
CA SER A 518 -6.89 16.02 -37.26
C SER A 518 -7.01 15.79 -38.76
N GLN A 519 -8.06 16.32 -39.40
CA GLN A 519 -8.22 16.31 -40.86
C GLN A 519 -7.28 17.29 -41.54
N ASP A 520 -6.99 18.41 -40.90
CA ASP A 520 -6.05 19.41 -41.34
C ASP A 520 -4.73 19.24 -40.60
N PRO A 521 -3.59 19.08 -41.28
CA PRO A 521 -2.31 18.83 -40.59
C PRO A 521 -1.86 20.00 -39.72
N ASN A 522 -2.43 21.17 -39.89
CA ASN A 522 -2.00 22.38 -39.19
C ASN A 522 -2.93 22.81 -38.06
N VAL A 523 -4.19 22.37 -38.03
CA VAL A 523 -5.14 22.82 -37.01
C VAL A 523 -6.00 21.66 -36.52
N ASP A 524 -5.92 21.39 -35.25
CA ASP A 524 -6.78 20.39 -34.61
C ASP A 524 -8.17 20.99 -34.33
N ARG A 525 -9.22 20.20 -34.60
CA ARG A 525 -10.57 20.49 -34.16
C ARG A 525 -10.93 19.62 -32.99
N VAL A 526 -11.35 20.24 -31.90
CA VAL A 526 -11.80 19.53 -30.72
C VAL A 526 -13.30 19.64 -30.57
N SER A 527 -13.92 18.56 -30.19
CA SER A 527 -15.35 18.49 -29.92
C SER A 527 -15.62 17.81 -28.59
N VAL A 528 -16.59 18.33 -27.87
CA VAL A 528 -17.10 17.76 -26.65
C VAL A 528 -18.48 17.20 -26.91
N GLY A 529 -18.73 15.99 -26.50
CA GLY A 529 -20.01 15.36 -26.78
C GLY A 529 -20.36 14.20 -25.86
N THR A 530 -21.55 13.65 -26.09
CA THR A 530 -22.03 12.46 -25.40
C THR A 530 -22.00 11.25 -26.32
N MET A 531 -22.06 10.04 -25.73
CA MET A 531 -22.20 8.80 -26.50
C MET A 531 -23.43 8.79 -27.42
N GLU A 532 -24.42 9.63 -27.12
CA GLU A 532 -25.72 9.66 -27.81
C GLU A 532 -25.74 10.66 -29.00
N GLY A 533 -24.61 11.29 -29.33
CA GLY A 533 -24.43 12.07 -30.55
C GLY A 533 -24.68 13.57 -30.41
N ILE A 534 -24.69 14.11 -29.21
CA ILE A 534 -24.71 15.56 -28.98
C ILE A 534 -23.28 16.06 -28.95
N PHE A 535 -22.92 16.98 -29.85
CA PHE A 535 -21.57 17.49 -30.00
C PHE A 535 -21.53 19.00 -29.99
N VAL A 536 -20.58 19.56 -29.23
CA VAL A 536 -20.24 20.98 -29.27
C VAL A 536 -18.82 21.12 -29.78
N HIS A 537 -18.64 21.82 -30.88
CA HIS A 537 -17.32 22.09 -31.42
C HIS A 537 -16.69 23.28 -30.70
N LEU A 538 -15.45 23.09 -30.24
CA LEU A 538 -14.71 24.17 -29.59
C LEU A 538 -14.09 25.10 -30.60
N THR A 539 -14.18 26.39 -30.32
CA THR A 539 -13.47 27.42 -31.11
C THR A 539 -12.06 27.53 -30.54
N LEU A 540 -11.09 26.99 -31.27
CA LEU A 540 -9.68 26.98 -30.86
C LEU A 540 -8.89 28.02 -31.68
N PRO A 541 -7.85 28.63 -31.09
CA PRO A 541 -6.81 29.30 -31.86
C PRO A 541 -6.09 28.27 -32.76
N PRO A 542 -5.29 28.69 -33.74
CA PRO A 542 -4.48 27.77 -34.53
C PRO A 542 -3.45 27.05 -33.64
N CYS A 543 -3.76 25.83 -33.21
CA CYS A 543 -2.94 25.05 -32.30
C CYS A 543 -3.02 23.53 -32.57
N GLN A 544 -2.03 22.80 -32.06
CA GLN A 544 -2.06 21.36 -31.99
C GLN A 544 -2.34 20.94 -30.56
N VAL A 545 -3.42 20.21 -30.33
CA VAL A 545 -3.81 19.74 -29.01
C VAL A 545 -3.07 18.44 -28.69
N THR A 546 -2.29 18.47 -27.62
CA THR A 546 -1.48 17.34 -27.15
C THR A 546 -2.27 16.43 -26.21
N SER A 547 -2.98 17.02 -25.26
CA SER A 547 -3.79 16.32 -24.28
C SER A 547 -5.03 17.12 -23.90
N ALA A 548 -5.99 16.45 -23.31
CA ALA A 548 -7.21 17.05 -22.78
C ALA A 548 -7.55 16.39 -21.44
N ARG A 549 -8.26 17.15 -20.60
CA ARG A 549 -8.73 16.66 -19.31
C ARG A 549 -10.14 17.11 -19.02
N LEU A 550 -10.98 16.17 -18.59
CA LEU A 550 -12.31 16.41 -18.05
C LEU A 550 -12.25 16.44 -16.54
N THR A 551 -12.81 17.46 -15.93
CA THR A 551 -12.96 17.55 -14.47
C THR A 551 -14.38 17.99 -14.12
N ALA A 552 -14.99 17.31 -13.17
CA ALA A 552 -16.26 17.78 -12.59
C ALA A 552 -15.98 19.06 -11.78
N THR A 553 -16.74 20.11 -12.04
CA THR A 553 -16.84 21.21 -11.07
C THR A 553 -17.89 20.83 -10.04
N GLN A 554 -17.62 21.11 -8.76
CA GLN A 554 -18.63 20.90 -7.71
C GLN A 554 -19.95 21.54 -8.13
N ALA A 555 -21.01 20.72 -8.12
CA ALA A 555 -22.34 21.23 -8.34
C ALA A 555 -22.67 22.24 -7.22
N TYR A 556 -22.82 23.50 -7.57
CA TYR A 556 -23.57 24.39 -6.69
C TYR A 556 -24.99 23.85 -6.66
N GLU A 557 -25.41 23.33 -5.49
CA GLU A 557 -26.81 23.02 -5.21
C GLU A 557 -27.58 24.34 -5.23
N LEU A 558 -27.97 24.77 -6.39
CA LEU A 558 -29.03 25.76 -6.49
C LEU A 558 -30.35 25.08 -6.11
N ARG A 559 -31.12 25.73 -5.26
CA ARG A 559 -32.40 25.26 -4.66
C ARG A 559 -33.46 24.77 -5.67
N THR A 560 -33.19 24.70 -6.94
CA THR A 560 -34.20 24.46 -7.99
C THR A 560 -33.86 23.39 -9.03
N GLY A 561 -32.78 22.66 -8.91
CA GLY A 561 -32.46 21.57 -9.83
C GLY A 561 -30.97 21.30 -9.93
N HIS A 562 -30.61 20.05 -10.06
CA HIS A 562 -29.23 19.60 -10.16
C HIS A 562 -28.64 20.04 -11.52
N ILE A 563 -27.99 21.17 -11.57
CA ILE A 563 -27.19 21.62 -12.69
C ILE A 563 -25.76 21.16 -12.42
N ARG A 564 -25.21 20.38 -13.32
CA ARG A 564 -23.81 19.97 -13.21
C ARG A 564 -22.98 20.69 -14.25
N MET A 565 -21.92 21.32 -13.77
CA MET A 565 -20.91 21.93 -14.60
C MET A 565 -19.70 21.03 -14.68
N PHE A 566 -19.06 20.98 -15.81
CA PHE A 566 -17.76 20.32 -15.99
C PHE A 566 -16.79 21.24 -16.74
N ARG A 567 -15.52 21.03 -16.51
CA ARG A 567 -14.44 21.74 -17.17
C ARG A 567 -13.76 20.83 -18.17
N VAL A 568 -13.44 21.43 -19.31
CA VAL A 568 -12.55 20.84 -20.30
C VAL A 568 -11.29 21.67 -20.32
N ILE A 569 -10.17 21.07 -20.02
CA ILE A 569 -8.87 21.71 -20.05
C ILE A 569 -8.07 21.06 -21.17
N LEU A 570 -7.58 21.86 -22.11
CA LEU A 570 -6.77 21.42 -23.25
C LEU A 570 -5.34 21.92 -23.06
N GLU A 571 -4.39 21.02 -23.18
CA GLU A 571 -2.99 21.35 -23.37
C GLU A 571 -2.74 21.46 -24.88
N SER A 572 -2.28 22.60 -25.34
CA SER A 572 -2.11 22.89 -26.75
C SER A 572 -0.78 23.58 -27.05
N ILE A 573 -0.22 23.30 -28.23
CA ILE A 573 0.97 23.97 -28.75
C ILE A 573 0.48 24.96 -29.80
N LEU A 574 0.69 26.24 -29.54
CA LEU A 574 0.35 27.28 -30.55
C LEU A 574 1.28 27.17 -31.75
N ILE A 575 0.71 27.20 -32.94
CA ILE A 575 1.47 27.06 -34.20
C ILE A 575 2.37 28.26 -34.43
N GLU A 576 1.93 29.46 -34.04
CA GLU A 576 2.67 30.71 -34.30
C GLU A 576 3.93 30.84 -33.40
N THR A 577 3.84 30.43 -32.15
CA THR A 577 4.90 30.65 -31.13
C THR A 577 5.63 29.38 -30.74
N GLY A 578 5.04 28.21 -30.99
CA GLY A 578 5.54 26.93 -30.51
C GLY A 578 5.46 26.76 -28.97
N THR A 579 4.76 27.66 -28.30
CA THR A 579 4.60 27.63 -26.83
C THR A 579 3.45 26.72 -26.44
N ILE A 580 3.59 26.08 -25.25
CA ILE A 580 2.50 25.31 -24.64
C ILE A 580 1.55 26.28 -23.96
N GLU A 581 0.28 26.17 -24.29
CA GLU A 581 -0.81 26.91 -23.63
C GLU A 581 -1.88 25.97 -23.13
N TYR A 582 -2.49 26.36 -22.01
CA TYR A 582 -3.61 25.65 -21.41
C TYR A 582 -4.91 26.45 -21.63
N LEU A 583 -5.85 25.83 -22.34
CA LEU A 583 -7.14 26.42 -22.67
C LEU A 583 -8.23 25.79 -21.81
N GLU A 584 -9.02 26.60 -21.13
CA GLU A 584 -10.11 26.13 -20.28
C GLU A 584 -11.47 26.50 -20.85
N TYR A 585 -12.39 25.53 -20.84
CA TYR A 585 -13.79 25.70 -21.24
C TYR A 585 -14.69 25.15 -20.14
N ILE A 586 -15.76 25.88 -19.83
CA ILE A 586 -16.76 25.44 -18.84
C ILE A 586 -18.06 25.14 -19.55
N PHE A 587 -18.63 23.99 -19.22
CA PHE A 587 -19.88 23.50 -19.80
C PHE A 587 -20.90 23.23 -18.70
N GLU A 588 -22.17 23.40 -19.06
CA GLU A 588 -23.33 23.08 -18.24
C GLU A 588 -24.18 22.02 -18.94
N ILE A 589 -24.60 20.98 -18.17
CA ILE A 589 -25.56 19.99 -18.65
C ILE A 589 -26.95 20.44 -18.21
N LYS A 590 -27.78 20.84 -19.17
CA LYS A 590 -29.14 21.33 -18.93
C LYS A 590 -30.20 20.29 -19.31
N PRO A 591 -31.18 20.02 -18.41
CA PRO A 591 -32.32 19.22 -18.80
C PRO A 591 -33.17 19.96 -19.84
N ILE A 592 -33.58 19.28 -20.90
CA ILE A 592 -34.53 19.82 -21.86
C ILE A 592 -35.91 19.79 -21.23
N THR A 593 -36.43 20.93 -20.84
CA THR A 593 -37.82 21.06 -20.42
C THR A 593 -38.75 20.87 -21.64
N ARG A 594 -39.64 19.88 -21.58
CA ARG A 594 -40.64 19.61 -22.61
C ARG A 594 -41.42 20.93 -22.90
N GLY A 595 -41.15 21.55 -24.02
CA GLY A 595 -41.94 22.70 -24.47
C GLY A 595 -41.22 23.78 -25.27
N ILE A 596 -39.89 23.77 -25.37
CA ILE A 596 -39.17 24.76 -26.20
C ILE A 596 -38.31 24.02 -27.21
N THR A 597 -38.89 23.72 -28.34
CA THR A 597 -38.17 23.35 -29.56
C THR A 597 -37.59 24.61 -30.18
N ILE A 598 -36.35 24.96 -29.84
CA ILE A 598 -35.63 25.97 -30.62
C ILE A 598 -34.64 25.21 -31.50
N GLY A 599 -35.01 25.19 -32.82
CA GLY A 599 -34.09 25.06 -33.94
C GLY A 599 -33.18 23.84 -33.97
N TYR A 600 -33.72 22.63 -34.14
CA TYR A 600 -32.94 21.48 -34.62
C TYR A 600 -32.67 21.62 -36.11
N ASP A 601 -31.40 21.60 -36.48
CA ASP A 601 -31.01 21.36 -37.86
C ASP A 601 -31.43 19.94 -38.27
N ARG A 602 -32.39 19.81 -39.15
CA ARG A 602 -33.02 18.56 -39.59
C ARG A 602 -32.10 17.59 -40.34
N ASN A 603 -30.83 17.91 -40.48
CA ASN A 603 -29.84 17.09 -41.20
C ASN A 603 -28.99 16.16 -40.32
N ALA A 604 -29.16 16.15 -39.00
CA ALA A 604 -28.60 15.10 -38.16
C ALA A 604 -29.46 13.84 -38.29
N SER A 605 -28.87 12.81 -38.88
CA SER A 605 -29.47 11.53 -39.24
C SER A 605 -30.32 10.90 -38.13
N SER A 606 -31.43 10.34 -38.57
CA SER A 606 -32.59 9.78 -37.90
C SER A 606 -32.38 8.58 -36.93
N TYR A 607 -31.31 8.49 -36.17
CA TYR A 607 -31.07 7.40 -35.24
C TYR A 607 -31.04 7.77 -33.77
N ALA A 608 -31.25 9.03 -33.41
CA ALA A 608 -31.27 9.43 -32.01
C ALA A 608 -32.70 9.41 -31.46
N THR A 609 -33.24 8.25 -31.20
CA THR A 609 -34.46 8.09 -30.38
C THR A 609 -34.14 7.94 -28.90
N ASP A 610 -32.93 8.29 -28.52
CA ASP A 610 -32.46 8.10 -27.14
C ASP A 610 -33.01 9.15 -26.19
N TRP A 611 -33.39 8.68 -25.00
CA TRP A 611 -33.95 9.48 -23.92
C TRP A 611 -33.08 10.70 -23.58
N PHE A 612 -31.76 10.58 -23.72
CA PHE A 612 -30.83 11.64 -23.38
C PHE A 612 -30.90 12.82 -24.35
N SER A 613 -30.86 12.58 -25.65
CA SER A 613 -30.97 13.64 -26.68
C SER A 613 -32.28 14.38 -26.61
N GLN A 614 -33.34 13.78 -26.01
CA GLN A 614 -34.63 14.39 -25.78
C GLN A 614 -34.74 15.19 -24.48
N ASN A 615 -33.86 14.97 -23.51
CA ASN A 615 -33.97 15.48 -22.16
C ASN A 615 -32.85 16.42 -21.72
N PHE A 616 -31.68 16.40 -22.40
CA PHE A 616 -30.52 17.21 -22.02
C PHE A 616 -29.84 17.85 -23.21
N THR A 617 -29.23 19.01 -22.97
CA THR A 617 -28.32 19.68 -23.89
C THR A 617 -27.01 20.01 -23.17
N ILE A 618 -25.93 20.13 -23.96
CA ILE A 618 -24.66 20.64 -23.48
C ILE A 618 -24.51 22.06 -24.02
N GLU A 619 -24.25 23.01 -23.16
CA GLU A 619 -24.06 24.41 -23.54
C GLU A 619 -22.71 24.90 -23.01
N GLN A 620 -21.94 25.53 -23.89
CA GLN A 620 -20.71 26.20 -23.50
C GLN A 620 -21.05 27.52 -22.80
N ILE A 621 -20.55 27.72 -21.58
CA ILE A 621 -20.86 28.91 -20.78
C ILE A 621 -19.78 29.97 -20.92
N SER A 622 -18.52 29.58 -21.12
CA SER A 622 -17.41 30.52 -21.24
C SER A 622 -16.62 30.34 -22.54
N PRO A 623 -16.08 31.43 -23.12
CA PRO A 623 -15.07 31.31 -24.15
C PRO A 623 -13.80 30.69 -23.60
N PRO A 624 -12.85 30.20 -24.45
CA PRO A 624 -11.59 29.70 -24.01
C PRO A 624 -10.85 30.73 -23.16
N MET A 625 -10.38 30.34 -21.99
CA MET A 625 -9.55 31.21 -21.18
C MET A 625 -8.10 31.09 -21.61
N THR A 626 -7.57 32.21 -22.14
CA THR A 626 -6.13 32.40 -22.29
C THR A 626 -5.63 33.22 -21.11
N GLU A 627 -4.35 33.12 -20.74
CA GLU A 627 -3.72 33.79 -19.58
C GLU A 627 -4.05 35.31 -19.44
N ASN A 628 -4.64 35.95 -20.43
CA ASN A 628 -4.95 37.38 -20.43
C ASN A 628 -6.39 37.74 -20.00
N TYR A 629 -7.21 36.76 -19.61
CA TYR A 629 -8.58 37.03 -19.19
C TYR A 629 -8.79 36.60 -17.73
N TYR A 630 -8.76 37.60 -16.84
CA TYR A 630 -9.27 37.42 -15.47
C TYR A 630 -10.80 37.28 -15.57
N ILE A 631 -11.33 36.15 -15.13
CA ILE A 631 -12.73 36.07 -14.80
C ILE A 631 -12.96 36.91 -13.54
N THR A 632 -13.62 38.03 -13.69
CA THR A 632 -14.35 38.60 -12.58
C THR A 632 -15.46 37.63 -12.26
N SER A 633 -15.30 36.86 -11.15
CA SER A 633 -16.38 36.09 -10.55
C SER A 633 -17.52 37.06 -10.28
N GLN A 634 -18.55 37.04 -11.14
CA GLN A 634 -19.83 37.57 -10.70
C GLN A 634 -20.41 36.54 -9.73
N PRO A 635 -20.66 36.91 -8.49
CA PRO A 635 -21.43 36.06 -7.60
C PRO A 635 -22.87 36.02 -8.16
N ILE A 636 -23.33 34.81 -8.48
CA ILE A 636 -24.76 34.56 -8.70
C ILE A 636 -25.41 34.30 -7.35
#